data_f7941b83c5fdf50bdb66dfd09384d0d1
#
_entry.id   f7941b83c5fdf50bdb66dfd09384d0d1
#
_cell.length_a   1.000
_cell.length_b   1.000
_cell.length_c   1.000
_cell.angle_alpha   90.00
_cell.angle_beta   90.00
_cell.angle_gamma   90.00
#
_symmetry.space_group_name_H-M   'P 1'
#
loop_
_entity.id
_entity.type
_entity.pdbx_description
1 polymer ?
#
loop_
_entity_poly.entity_id
_entity_poly.type
_entity_poly.pdbx_seq_one_letter_code
_entity_poly.pdbx_strand_id
1 'polypeptide(L)'
;MGVPAQYAHQTILLQFDKDVHFGEDATIILAKAGGDILNTITLRVDWPSDFVSTTLQYSTGTAMIDRVELIVQDQVVERHFGESMFILGEVTVPEAKQSGLAQLVGTQTTSNLVSYFIQFPFTVKLPVCVLDDAPKLRIVFQSAEYFAGQSYTSPVAMSLYVEYVYVSAAERAYLASTQLQYPVQTFQRLEFRVPNGVSEFACDTSFVNMTKELFWVILPDQYTSNVYNYSDDLISMRLTLDTDPILADDWATGQYLRVLNRHTRVPTHPIYCYSFEFNPQSEHENGALNMSAVTRQRHVLTLVASSVFRTLRIYAHSYTILVVEKGRGRVLYPTIESGYEVSRSDVLAPTPAAPPLPLYVLANVIPPSPSFVYFGESLAMNDTGTSFVISAPGTALDTGIVVTDKGPIYPVTGPSSYFGYSVDISNDGLTVVVGAAAANNGAGNASVFRFNGTIWVLSATLVTATADYTFGWSVAISGNGNTIVVGAPRAHGFAGYAGVFQYSAGTWSSETVLTSTAPGSAPNFGDAVSISDDGSVIAVGAYGARYVGMYRYSGGVWTGPSVLPTSLSITANFGFSVFVSPTNESVIVGAPNVSNVSVYNYTGSSWVFQTGLKNTIGASSNFGQSVALSASSDIALVGAPDKQSVAVYTQMGGIWVIDPTVIQMTSVPTFGSAVSIAHNASSFLVGGYGGNKSAGYAALYAHT
;
A
#
# COMPACT_ATOMS: atom_id res chain seq x y z
N MET A 1 17.15 43.26 34.93
CA MET A 1 17.71 41.90 34.97
C MET A 1 16.75 41.07 35.79
N GLY A 2 15.89 40.26 35.13
CA GLY A 2 15.00 39.37 35.84
C GLY A 2 15.82 38.26 36.50
N VAL A 3 15.57 38.00 37.76
CA VAL A 3 16.11 36.83 38.48
C VAL A 3 15.56 35.60 37.72
N PRO A 4 16.41 34.64 37.29
CA PRO A 4 15.91 33.43 36.65
C PRO A 4 14.97 32.73 37.63
N ALA A 5 13.78 32.37 37.16
CA ALA A 5 12.80 31.62 37.96
C ALA A 5 13.47 30.30 38.42
N GLN A 6 13.58 30.14 39.76
CA GLN A 6 14.09 28.90 40.34
C GLN A 6 12.93 27.93 40.44
N TYR A 7 12.83 27.04 39.49
CA TYR A 7 11.88 25.90 39.53
C TYR A 7 12.52 24.76 40.31
N ALA A 8 11.84 24.27 41.34
CA ALA A 8 12.21 23.04 42.04
C ALA A 8 11.26 21.90 41.56
N HIS A 9 11.85 20.76 41.25
CA HIS A 9 11.12 19.56 40.93
C HIS A 9 11.10 18.62 42.11
N GLN A 10 9.97 17.98 42.37
CA GLN A 10 9.83 16.92 43.36
C GLN A 10 9.06 15.76 42.80
N THR A 11 9.57 14.54 42.94
CA THR A 11 8.86 13.32 42.63
C THR A 11 8.31 12.73 43.92
N ILE A 12 7.00 12.43 43.92
CA ILE A 12 6.31 11.81 45.05
C ILE A 12 5.85 10.42 44.62
N LEU A 13 6.05 9.46 45.51
CA LEU A 13 5.51 8.12 45.38
C LEU A 13 4.13 8.07 46.05
N LEU A 14 3.08 7.78 45.26
CA LEU A 14 1.73 7.57 45.74
C LEU A 14 1.36 6.08 45.65
N GLN A 15 0.69 5.58 46.70
CA GLN A 15 0.15 4.22 46.75
C GLN A 15 -1.35 4.29 46.49
N PHE A 16 -1.89 3.24 45.88
CA PHE A 16 -3.33 3.06 45.80
C PHE A 16 -3.92 2.74 47.15
N ASP A 17 -5.07 3.32 47.48
CA ASP A 17 -5.74 3.11 48.75
C ASP A 17 -6.37 1.69 48.91
N LYS A 18 -6.53 1.01 47.78
CA LYS A 18 -7.09 -0.34 47.68
C LYS A 18 -6.19 -1.25 46.88
N ASP A 19 -6.35 -2.55 47.05
CA ASP A 19 -5.77 -3.57 46.22
C ASP A 19 -6.18 -3.36 44.76
N VAL A 20 -5.20 -3.46 43.87
CA VAL A 20 -5.41 -3.29 42.40
C VAL A 20 -5.39 -4.66 41.74
N HIS A 21 -6.40 -4.95 40.92
CA HIS A 21 -6.52 -6.20 40.18
C HIS A 21 -6.59 -5.95 38.68
N PHE A 22 -6.10 -6.89 37.89
CA PHE A 22 -6.33 -6.88 36.45
C PHE A 22 -7.82 -7.10 36.14
N GLY A 23 -8.35 -6.35 35.16
CA GLY A 23 -9.77 -6.38 34.80
C GLY A 23 -10.65 -5.40 35.58
N GLU A 24 -10.08 -4.66 36.54
CA GLU A 24 -10.79 -3.67 37.36
C GLU A 24 -10.27 -2.26 37.09
N ASP A 25 -10.95 -1.27 37.64
CA ASP A 25 -10.48 0.12 37.64
C ASP A 25 -9.93 0.53 39.01
N ALA A 26 -8.89 1.34 38.99
CA ALA A 26 -8.30 1.93 40.17
C ALA A 26 -8.26 3.46 40.04
N THR A 27 -8.70 4.15 41.07
CA THR A 27 -8.68 5.62 41.13
C THR A 27 -7.79 6.08 42.28
N ILE A 28 -6.92 7.05 42.00
CA ILE A 28 -6.05 7.65 43.00
C ILE A 28 -6.18 9.18 42.98
N ILE A 29 -6.15 9.80 44.15
CA ILE A 29 -6.17 11.25 44.31
C ILE A 29 -4.76 11.77 44.21
N LEU A 30 -4.53 12.72 43.29
CA LEU A 30 -3.22 13.37 43.11
C LEU A 30 -3.05 14.48 44.15
N ALA A 31 -2.09 14.32 45.07
CA ALA A 31 -1.96 15.19 46.23
C ALA A 31 -1.62 16.62 45.85
N LYS A 32 -2.41 17.61 46.35
CA LYS A 32 -2.09 19.04 46.23
C LYS A 32 -0.81 19.44 46.98
N ALA A 33 -0.50 18.72 48.05
CA ALA A 33 0.68 19.02 48.89
C ALA A 33 1.99 18.64 48.20
N GLY A 34 1.96 18.02 47.02
CA GLY A 34 3.14 17.58 46.30
C GLY A 34 3.85 18.66 45.52
N GLY A 35 3.23 19.81 45.26
CA GLY A 35 3.80 20.92 44.50
C GLY A 35 2.71 21.79 43.87
N ASP A 36 3.12 22.73 43.01
CA ASP A 36 2.22 23.71 42.41
C ASP A 36 1.66 23.30 41.06
N ILE A 37 2.48 22.64 40.23
CA ILE A 37 2.12 22.19 38.89
C ILE A 37 2.41 20.71 38.78
N LEU A 38 1.44 19.94 38.35
CA LEU A 38 1.60 18.53 37.98
C LEU A 38 2.35 18.45 36.66
N ASN A 39 3.47 17.74 36.61
CA ASN A 39 4.34 17.67 35.45
C ASN A 39 4.24 16.31 34.72
N THR A 40 4.65 15.22 35.36
CA THR A 40 4.59 13.88 34.78
C THR A 40 4.01 12.88 35.76
N ILE A 41 3.39 11.81 35.21
CA ILE A 41 2.87 10.70 35.99
C ILE A 41 3.39 9.41 35.36
N THR A 42 4.02 8.55 36.18
CA THR A 42 4.55 7.26 35.77
C THR A 42 3.97 6.17 36.66
N LEU A 43 3.30 5.18 36.09
CA LEU A 43 2.85 3.98 36.80
C LEU A 43 4.02 3.00 36.91
N ARG A 44 4.31 2.57 38.12
CA ARG A 44 5.15 1.41 38.41
C ARG A 44 4.25 0.23 38.72
N VAL A 45 4.50 -0.89 38.07
CA VAL A 45 3.84 -2.17 38.31
C VAL A 45 4.92 -3.16 38.74
N ASP A 46 4.85 -3.62 39.97
CA ASP A 46 5.72 -4.70 40.48
C ASP A 46 5.11 -6.03 40.08
N TRP A 47 5.80 -6.76 39.20
CA TRP A 47 5.26 -7.98 38.60
C TRP A 47 5.19 -9.10 39.63
N PRO A 48 4.03 -9.74 39.82
CA PRO A 48 3.89 -10.78 40.82
C PRO A 48 4.78 -11.98 40.51
N SER A 49 5.50 -12.50 41.52
CA SER A 49 6.43 -13.63 41.35
C SER A 49 5.73 -14.97 41.09
N ASP A 50 4.44 -15.06 41.40
CA ASP A 50 3.56 -16.20 41.15
C ASP A 50 2.83 -16.13 39.83
N PHE A 51 2.92 -15.02 39.11
CA PHE A 51 2.37 -14.86 37.76
C PHE A 51 3.35 -15.41 36.73
N VAL A 52 3.21 -16.68 36.41
CA VAL A 52 4.04 -17.37 35.42
C VAL A 52 3.27 -17.43 34.11
N SER A 53 3.60 -16.58 33.14
CA SER A 53 3.05 -16.66 31.80
C SER A 53 4.14 -16.99 30.78
N THR A 54 3.90 -17.97 29.94
CA THR A 54 4.76 -18.30 28.78
C THR A 54 4.45 -17.41 27.56
N THR A 55 3.40 -16.58 27.64
CA THR A 55 2.84 -15.80 26.52
C THR A 55 2.77 -14.30 26.79
N LEU A 56 3.64 -13.77 27.67
CA LEU A 56 3.74 -12.33 27.85
C LEU A 56 4.05 -11.64 26.54
N GLN A 57 3.32 -10.58 26.27
CA GLN A 57 3.27 -9.97 24.96
C GLN A 57 4.26 -8.81 24.83
N TYR A 58 4.60 -8.49 23.60
CA TYR A 58 5.31 -7.25 23.29
C TYR A 58 4.55 -6.05 23.88
N SER A 59 5.27 -5.19 24.61
CA SER A 59 4.68 -4.02 25.28
C SER A 59 3.59 -4.37 26.33
N THR A 60 3.85 -5.35 27.16
CA THR A 60 2.93 -5.82 28.24
C THR A 60 2.42 -4.67 29.11
N GLY A 61 3.27 -3.67 29.42
CA GLY A 61 2.89 -2.51 30.24
C GLY A 61 1.78 -1.67 29.63
N THR A 62 1.79 -1.44 28.33
CA THR A 62 0.67 -0.74 27.67
C THR A 62 -0.52 -1.66 27.44
N ALA A 63 -0.28 -2.96 27.17
CA ALA A 63 -1.33 -3.95 26.90
C ALA A 63 -2.19 -4.25 28.14
N MET A 64 -1.66 -4.11 29.35
CA MET A 64 -2.44 -4.30 30.58
C MET A 64 -3.39 -3.13 30.88
N ILE A 65 -3.27 -2.01 30.19
CA ILE A 65 -4.10 -0.82 30.39
C ILE A 65 -5.14 -0.74 29.29
N ASP A 66 -6.44 -0.69 29.63
CA ASP A 66 -7.47 -0.31 28.67
C ASP A 66 -7.40 1.20 28.41
N ARG A 67 -7.52 1.99 29.47
CA ARG A 67 -7.41 3.43 29.41
C ARG A 67 -6.95 4.06 30.72
N VAL A 68 -6.38 5.26 30.60
CA VAL A 68 -6.02 6.11 31.74
C VAL A 68 -6.64 7.50 31.52
N GLU A 69 -7.23 8.06 32.59
CA GLU A 69 -7.98 9.31 32.58
C GLU A 69 -7.50 10.24 33.69
N LEU A 70 -7.16 11.48 33.29
CA LEU A 70 -6.94 12.57 34.24
C LEU A 70 -8.25 13.32 34.43
N ILE A 71 -8.72 13.40 35.69
CA ILE A 71 -10.04 13.91 36.04
C ILE A 71 -9.87 15.14 36.93
N VAL A 72 -10.53 16.24 36.58
CA VAL A 72 -10.60 17.48 37.35
C VAL A 72 -12.06 17.79 37.62
N GLN A 73 -12.47 17.84 38.89
CA GLN A 73 -13.87 18.11 39.32
C GLN A 73 -14.89 17.24 38.57
N ASP A 74 -14.63 15.94 38.55
CA ASP A 74 -15.45 14.91 37.91
C ASP A 74 -15.59 15.00 36.37
N GLN A 75 -14.79 15.84 35.71
CA GLN A 75 -14.71 15.89 34.26
C GLN A 75 -13.40 15.24 33.79
N VAL A 76 -13.48 14.37 32.80
CA VAL A 76 -12.30 13.81 32.13
C VAL A 76 -11.66 14.90 31.29
N VAL A 77 -10.45 15.28 31.67
CA VAL A 77 -9.66 16.33 31.01
C VAL A 77 -8.84 15.72 29.88
N GLU A 78 -8.14 14.62 30.17
CA GLU A 78 -7.26 13.96 29.22
C GLU A 78 -7.43 12.44 29.35
N ARG A 79 -7.53 11.76 28.20
CA ARG A 79 -7.71 10.31 28.14
C ARG A 79 -6.73 9.70 27.14
N HIS A 80 -6.07 8.61 27.54
CA HIS A 80 -5.25 7.78 26.67
C HIS A 80 -5.66 6.31 26.84
N PHE A 81 -5.59 5.55 25.75
CA PHE A 81 -5.76 4.10 25.75
C PHE A 81 -4.38 3.44 25.77
N GLY A 82 -4.26 2.26 26.35
CA GLY A 82 -3.01 1.49 26.33
C GLY A 82 -2.52 1.28 24.89
N GLU A 83 -3.43 0.95 23.99
CA GLU A 83 -3.12 0.81 22.56
C GLU A 83 -2.72 2.14 21.91
N SER A 84 -3.35 3.28 22.25
CA SER A 84 -2.92 4.58 21.72
C SER A 84 -1.52 4.99 22.22
N MET A 85 -1.16 4.60 23.45
CA MET A 85 0.20 4.80 23.97
C MET A 85 1.22 3.96 23.20
N PHE A 86 0.86 2.72 22.86
CA PHE A 86 1.69 1.87 22.00
C PHE A 86 1.86 2.48 20.60
N ILE A 87 0.76 2.90 19.95
CA ILE A 87 0.76 3.55 18.63
C ILE A 87 1.67 4.79 18.64
N LEU A 88 1.50 5.67 19.62
CA LEU A 88 2.36 6.86 19.78
C LEU A 88 3.83 6.45 19.95
N GLY A 89 4.12 5.44 20.77
CA GLY A 89 5.48 4.90 20.94
C GLY A 89 6.10 4.44 19.62
N GLU A 90 5.29 3.83 18.75
CA GLU A 90 5.74 3.34 17.44
C GLU A 90 6.03 4.49 16.45
N VAL A 91 5.32 5.61 16.50
CA VAL A 91 5.47 6.67 15.50
C VAL A 91 6.27 7.89 15.99
N THR A 92 6.36 8.14 17.31
CA THR A 92 6.99 9.35 17.86
C THR A 92 8.36 9.11 18.50
N VAL A 93 8.61 7.91 19.05
CA VAL A 93 9.87 7.63 19.75
C VAL A 93 10.97 7.28 18.74
N PRO A 94 12.10 8.01 18.72
CA PRO A 94 13.19 7.74 17.80
C PRO A 94 13.75 6.32 17.93
N GLU A 95 14.20 5.72 16.83
CA GLU A 95 14.73 4.36 16.76
C GLU A 95 15.78 4.07 17.86
N ALA A 96 16.69 5.03 18.08
CA ALA A 96 17.74 4.90 19.09
C ALA A 96 17.23 4.77 20.55
N LYS A 97 15.98 5.15 20.82
CA LYS A 97 15.37 5.06 22.16
C LYS A 97 14.38 3.90 22.31
N GLN A 98 14.07 3.21 21.23
CA GLN A 98 13.06 2.11 21.23
C GLN A 98 13.43 0.97 22.18
N SER A 99 14.70 0.57 22.20
CA SER A 99 15.17 -0.49 23.10
C SER A 99 14.98 -0.13 24.58
N GLY A 100 15.19 1.15 24.92
CA GLY A 100 14.94 1.65 26.27
C GLY A 100 13.47 1.68 26.63
N LEU A 101 12.61 2.18 25.74
CA LEU A 101 11.15 2.12 25.92
C LEU A 101 10.66 0.69 26.09
N ALA A 102 11.12 -0.22 25.26
CA ALA A 102 10.78 -1.62 25.29
C ALA A 102 11.12 -2.27 26.64
N GLN A 103 12.26 -1.91 27.24
CA GLN A 103 12.63 -2.39 28.59
C GLN A 103 11.72 -1.82 29.68
N LEU A 104 11.28 -0.57 29.57
CA LEU A 104 10.41 0.08 30.55
C LEU A 104 8.99 -0.52 30.55
N VAL A 105 8.42 -0.75 29.36
CA VAL A 105 7.05 -1.23 29.21
C VAL A 105 6.94 -2.75 29.06
N GLY A 106 8.05 -3.46 29.06
CA GLY A 106 8.13 -4.92 28.94
C GLY A 106 8.19 -5.40 27.50
N THR A 107 9.30 -6.06 27.15
CA THR A 107 9.43 -6.88 25.95
C THR A 107 9.34 -8.35 26.31
N GLN A 108 9.00 -9.14 25.31
CA GLN A 108 8.96 -10.59 25.42
C GLN A 108 10.12 -11.20 26.21
N THR A 109 9.76 -12.23 26.93
CA THR A 109 10.61 -13.29 27.39
C THR A 109 11.70 -12.89 28.37
N THR A 110 11.43 -12.99 29.61
CA THR A 110 12.19 -13.85 30.50
C THR A 110 11.67 -13.69 31.92
N SER A 111 11.63 -14.75 32.65
CA SER A 111 11.33 -15.01 34.04
C SER A 111 12.01 -14.10 35.07
N ASN A 112 12.48 -12.90 34.73
CA ASN A 112 13.22 -12.02 35.64
C ASN A 112 12.72 -10.54 35.60
N LEU A 113 11.51 -10.29 35.13
CA LEU A 113 10.94 -8.93 35.17
C LEU A 113 10.47 -8.65 36.60
N VAL A 114 11.08 -7.62 37.20
CA VAL A 114 10.78 -7.19 38.56
C VAL A 114 9.75 -6.08 38.60
N SER A 115 9.79 -5.16 37.63
CA SER A 115 8.87 -4.01 37.55
C SER A 115 8.79 -3.41 36.17
N TYR A 116 7.60 -2.91 35.80
CA TYR A 116 7.37 -2.07 34.63
C TYR A 116 7.17 -0.62 35.02
N PHE A 117 7.58 0.30 34.15
CA PHE A 117 7.40 1.73 34.31
C PHE A 117 6.71 2.29 33.09
N ILE A 118 5.47 2.71 33.22
CA ILE A 118 4.65 3.25 32.15
C ILE A 118 4.44 4.74 32.38
N GLN A 119 5.15 5.57 31.65
CA GLN A 119 4.93 7.02 31.69
C GLN A 119 3.69 7.34 30.84
N PHE A 120 2.71 7.99 31.47
CA PHE A 120 1.53 8.45 30.77
C PHE A 120 1.84 9.69 29.93
N PRO A 121 1.40 9.74 28.66
CA PRO A 121 1.72 10.85 27.75
C PRO A 121 0.83 12.08 27.98
N PHE A 122 0.52 12.42 29.23
CA PHE A 122 -0.27 13.59 29.54
C PHE A 122 0.43 14.87 29.11
N THR A 123 -0.29 15.71 28.38
CA THR A 123 0.22 16.96 27.84
C THR A 123 -0.06 18.16 28.74
N VAL A 124 -1.12 18.08 29.53
CA VAL A 124 -1.50 19.18 30.42
C VAL A 124 -0.51 19.32 31.60
N LYS A 125 0.06 20.51 31.74
CA LYS A 125 0.82 20.90 32.94
C LYS A 125 -0.16 21.56 33.93
N LEU A 126 -0.83 20.73 34.72
CA LEU A 126 -1.99 21.13 35.52
C LEU A 126 -1.58 21.94 36.77
N PRO A 127 -2.03 23.18 36.93
CA PRO A 127 -1.71 24.00 38.11
C PRO A 127 -2.57 23.58 39.32
N VAL A 128 -2.15 22.52 39.99
CA VAL A 128 -2.92 21.92 41.11
C VAL A 128 -3.03 22.86 42.33
N CYS A 129 -2.12 23.83 42.47
CA CYS A 129 -2.12 24.79 43.55
C CYS A 129 -3.33 25.75 43.53
N VAL A 130 -3.95 25.94 42.36
CA VAL A 130 -5.07 26.86 42.17
C VAL A 130 -6.43 26.14 42.05
N LEU A 131 -6.46 24.85 42.09
CA LEU A 131 -7.72 24.06 42.06
C LEU A 131 -8.32 23.96 43.46
N ASP A 132 -9.66 24.01 43.58
CA ASP A 132 -10.35 23.80 44.85
C ASP A 132 -10.24 22.32 45.29
N ASP A 133 -10.44 21.39 44.37
CA ASP A 133 -10.33 19.96 44.60
C ASP A 133 -9.05 19.37 43.98
N ALA A 134 -8.51 18.34 44.61
CA ALA A 134 -7.39 17.59 44.07
C ALA A 134 -7.82 16.81 42.82
N PRO A 135 -7.03 16.83 41.73
CA PRO A 135 -7.32 16.01 40.57
C PRO A 135 -7.22 14.53 40.89
N LYS A 136 -7.91 13.72 40.10
CA LYS A 136 -7.91 12.25 40.24
C LYS A 136 -7.30 11.63 38.98
N LEU A 137 -6.61 10.53 39.17
CA LEU A 137 -6.19 9.65 38.08
C LEU A 137 -6.98 8.36 38.17
N ARG A 138 -7.67 7.99 37.11
CA ARG A 138 -8.38 6.71 36.97
C ARG A 138 -7.65 5.87 35.95
N ILE A 139 -7.33 4.64 36.28
CA ILE A 139 -6.73 3.66 35.39
C ILE A 139 -7.70 2.47 35.32
N VAL A 140 -8.09 2.10 34.11
CA VAL A 140 -8.88 0.90 33.83
C VAL A 140 -7.94 -0.15 33.27
N PHE A 141 -7.84 -1.29 33.94
CA PHE A 141 -6.94 -2.37 33.56
C PHE A 141 -7.67 -3.41 32.69
N GLN A 142 -6.95 -3.95 31.72
CA GLN A 142 -7.38 -5.13 30.98
C GLN A 142 -7.29 -6.39 31.84
N SER A 143 -8.12 -7.39 31.54
CA SER A 143 -8.01 -8.69 32.20
C SER A 143 -6.69 -9.38 31.84
N ALA A 144 -6.17 -10.20 32.77
CA ALA A 144 -4.95 -10.97 32.51
C ALA A 144 -5.12 -11.96 31.35
N GLU A 145 -6.33 -12.43 31.09
CA GLU A 145 -6.64 -13.24 29.91
C GLU A 145 -6.37 -12.49 28.59
N TYR A 146 -6.67 -11.18 28.56
CA TYR A 146 -6.49 -10.36 27.37
C TYR A 146 -5.01 -10.21 26.98
N PHE A 147 -4.12 -9.87 27.92
CA PHE A 147 -2.73 -9.56 27.60
C PHE A 147 -1.73 -10.70 27.89
N ALA A 148 -2.13 -11.72 28.64
CA ALA A 148 -1.27 -12.83 29.03
C ALA A 148 -1.87 -14.22 28.79
N GLY A 149 -3.07 -14.32 28.24
CA GLY A 149 -3.72 -15.57 27.86
C GLY A 149 -4.10 -16.48 29.06
N GLN A 150 -4.10 -15.96 30.29
CA GLN A 150 -4.42 -16.71 31.50
C GLN A 150 -5.15 -15.84 32.52
N SER A 151 -5.95 -16.46 33.35
CA SER A 151 -6.64 -15.80 34.47
C SER A 151 -5.69 -15.53 35.62
N TYR A 152 -5.79 -14.34 36.21
CA TYR A 152 -5.05 -13.94 37.42
C TYR A 152 -5.92 -13.02 38.27
N THR A 153 -6.16 -13.43 39.52
CA THR A 153 -7.11 -12.77 40.43
C THR A 153 -6.47 -12.20 41.68
N SER A 154 -5.18 -12.44 41.90
CA SER A 154 -4.48 -11.89 43.07
C SER A 154 -4.21 -10.39 42.89
N PRO A 155 -4.09 -9.62 43.96
CA PRO A 155 -3.70 -8.23 43.92
C PRO A 155 -2.31 -8.04 43.29
N VAL A 156 -2.14 -6.93 42.54
CA VAL A 156 -0.88 -6.56 41.93
C VAL A 156 -0.34 -5.31 42.62
N ALA A 157 0.90 -5.37 43.09
CA ALA A 157 1.54 -4.18 43.70
C ALA A 157 1.81 -3.10 42.66
N MET A 158 1.16 -1.98 42.82
CA MET A 158 1.28 -0.84 41.93
C MET A 158 1.47 0.48 42.68
N SER A 159 2.22 1.40 42.11
CA SER A 159 2.45 2.72 42.68
C SER A 159 2.63 3.75 41.59
N LEU A 160 2.42 5.02 41.90
CA LEU A 160 2.61 6.12 40.97
C LEU A 160 3.81 6.98 41.39
N TYR A 161 4.71 7.24 40.47
CA TYR A 161 5.67 8.33 40.57
C TYR A 161 5.05 9.57 39.93
N VAL A 162 4.78 10.59 40.75
CA VAL A 162 4.17 11.83 40.31
C VAL A 162 5.18 12.95 40.50
N GLU A 163 5.56 13.60 39.41
CA GLU A 163 6.48 14.72 39.43
C GLU A 163 5.70 16.04 39.47
N TYR A 164 6.07 16.87 40.42
CA TYR A 164 5.54 18.22 40.59
C TYR A 164 6.64 19.27 40.41
N VAL A 165 6.23 20.45 39.97
CA VAL A 165 7.06 21.63 39.87
C VAL A 165 6.57 22.66 40.89
N TYR A 166 7.48 23.23 41.68
CA TYR A 166 7.20 24.36 42.56
C TYR A 166 7.49 25.66 41.82
N VAL A 167 6.57 26.62 41.92
CA VAL A 167 6.70 27.95 41.34
C VAL A 167 6.89 29.00 42.44
N SER A 168 7.37 30.18 42.05
CA SER A 168 7.52 31.28 43.00
C SER A 168 6.18 31.76 43.55
N ALA A 169 6.19 32.45 44.72
CA ALA A 169 4.98 33.03 45.31
C ALA A 169 4.27 34.04 44.36
N ALA A 170 5.06 34.76 43.53
CA ALA A 170 4.51 35.69 42.55
C ALA A 170 3.81 34.97 41.40
N GLU A 171 4.39 33.88 40.90
CA GLU A 171 3.79 33.05 39.87
C GLU A 171 2.53 32.32 40.37
N ARG A 172 2.56 31.82 41.61
CA ARG A 172 1.38 31.23 42.26
C ARG A 172 0.23 32.25 42.38
N ALA A 173 0.51 33.48 42.77
CA ALA A 173 -0.46 34.56 42.82
C ALA A 173 -1.01 34.92 41.43
N TYR A 174 -0.15 34.91 40.40
CA TYR A 174 -0.56 35.10 39.01
C TYR A 174 -1.51 33.97 38.53
N LEU A 175 -1.13 32.72 38.74
CA LEU A 175 -1.94 31.55 38.40
C LEU A 175 -3.31 31.60 39.09
N ALA A 176 -3.39 32.04 40.35
CA ALA A 176 -4.62 32.15 41.12
C ALA A 176 -5.53 33.33 40.67
N SER A 177 -4.94 34.39 40.10
CA SER A 177 -5.70 35.58 39.69
C SER A 177 -6.12 35.61 38.24
N THR A 178 -5.60 34.69 37.40
CA THR A 178 -5.77 34.70 35.96
C THR A 178 -6.66 33.53 35.53
N GLN A 179 -7.52 33.75 34.54
CA GLN A 179 -8.15 32.65 33.84
C GLN A 179 -7.13 31.95 32.94
N LEU A 180 -6.86 30.70 33.24
CA LEU A 180 -5.89 29.89 32.52
C LEU A 180 -6.61 29.02 31.50
N GLN A 181 -6.04 28.88 30.30
CA GLN A 181 -6.55 28.01 29.26
C GLN A 181 -5.39 27.12 28.77
N TYR A 182 -5.62 25.82 28.79
CA TYR A 182 -4.64 24.81 28.35
C TYR A 182 -5.22 24.01 27.21
N PRO A 183 -4.59 23.99 26.03
CA PRO A 183 -4.90 22.96 25.04
C PRO A 183 -4.44 21.61 25.60
N VAL A 184 -5.31 20.63 25.57
CA VAL A 184 -5.10 19.31 26.13
C VAL A 184 -5.36 18.29 25.06
N GLN A 185 -4.43 17.34 24.88
CA GLN A 185 -4.56 16.27 23.90
C GLN A 185 -5.29 15.08 24.52
N THR A 186 -6.23 14.50 23.79
CA THR A 186 -7.03 13.37 24.24
C THR A 186 -7.32 12.42 23.10
N PHE A 187 -7.58 11.16 23.42
CA PHE A 187 -7.94 10.14 22.45
C PHE A 187 -9.41 9.76 22.56
N GLN A 188 -10.04 9.57 21.41
CA GLN A 188 -11.33 8.92 21.25
C GLN A 188 -11.10 7.61 20.49
N ARG A 189 -11.83 6.54 20.83
CA ARG A 189 -11.71 5.23 20.18
C ARG A 189 -13.11 4.75 19.77
N LEU A 190 -13.21 4.27 18.53
CA LEU A 190 -14.37 3.51 18.06
C LEU A 190 -13.88 2.15 17.53
N GLU A 191 -14.70 1.14 17.76
CA GLU A 191 -14.39 -0.24 17.41
C GLU A 191 -15.52 -0.83 16.57
N PHE A 192 -15.15 -1.50 15.47
CA PHE A 192 -16.09 -2.10 14.53
C PHE A 192 -15.69 -3.55 14.26
N ARG A 193 -16.66 -4.45 14.26
CA ARG A 193 -16.44 -5.84 13.88
C ARG A 193 -16.59 -6.01 12.38
N VAL A 194 -15.51 -6.43 11.72
CA VAL A 194 -15.50 -6.72 10.28
C VAL A 194 -15.84 -8.20 10.05
N PRO A 195 -16.94 -8.52 9.36
CA PRO A 195 -17.33 -9.90 9.11
C PRO A 195 -16.31 -10.67 8.27
N ASN A 196 -16.30 -12.01 8.42
CA ASN A 196 -15.52 -12.87 7.54
C ASN A 196 -16.03 -12.80 6.09
N GLY A 197 -15.13 -12.99 5.12
CA GLY A 197 -15.46 -12.95 3.69
C GLY A 197 -15.68 -11.55 3.10
N VAL A 198 -15.65 -10.50 3.92
CA VAL A 198 -15.84 -9.12 3.45
C VAL A 198 -14.54 -8.56 2.92
N SER A 199 -14.57 -8.06 1.69
CA SER A 199 -13.47 -7.36 1.02
C SER A 199 -13.61 -5.83 1.02
N GLU A 200 -14.81 -5.30 1.22
CA GLU A 200 -15.04 -3.87 1.44
C GLU A 200 -15.87 -3.69 2.71
N PHE A 201 -15.41 -2.85 3.61
CA PHE A 201 -16.08 -2.54 4.87
C PHE A 201 -16.24 -1.04 5.01
N ALA A 202 -17.48 -0.61 5.25
CA ALA A 202 -17.81 0.80 5.47
C ALA A 202 -18.38 1.01 6.87
N CYS A 203 -17.91 2.05 7.55
CA CYS A 203 -18.43 2.47 8.84
C CYS A 203 -18.50 3.99 8.92
N ASP A 204 -19.46 4.49 9.70
CA ASP A 204 -19.56 5.91 10.03
C ASP A 204 -19.06 6.10 11.47
N THR A 205 -18.23 7.12 11.72
CA THR A 205 -17.74 7.48 13.05
C THR A 205 -18.43 8.74 13.57
N SER A 206 -18.31 8.97 14.88
CA SER A 206 -18.90 10.13 15.57
C SER A 206 -17.86 10.86 16.42
N PHE A 207 -16.63 10.99 15.90
CA PHE A 207 -15.59 11.73 16.59
C PHE A 207 -15.96 13.21 16.73
N VAL A 208 -15.57 13.79 17.84
CA VAL A 208 -15.81 15.20 18.16
C VAL A 208 -14.49 15.93 18.43
N ASN A 209 -14.56 17.24 18.63
CA ASN A 209 -13.43 18.11 18.93
C ASN A 209 -12.52 18.40 17.74
N MET A 210 -11.49 19.20 18.00
CA MET A 210 -10.43 19.54 17.05
C MET A 210 -9.49 18.37 16.91
N THR A 211 -9.68 17.54 15.87
CA THR A 211 -8.90 16.34 15.63
C THR A 211 -7.64 16.67 14.81
N LYS A 212 -6.48 16.31 15.35
CA LYS A 212 -5.19 16.52 14.70
C LYS A 212 -4.80 15.35 13.81
N GLU A 213 -5.17 14.13 14.19
CA GLU A 213 -4.82 12.93 13.43
C GLU A 213 -5.76 11.75 13.73
N LEU A 214 -5.83 10.83 12.78
CA LEU A 214 -6.55 9.57 12.88
C LEU A 214 -5.59 8.40 12.72
N PHE A 215 -5.82 7.34 13.49
CA PHE A 215 -5.10 6.07 13.35
C PHE A 215 -6.09 4.94 13.15
N TRP A 216 -5.72 3.99 12.27
CA TRP A 216 -6.48 2.77 12.04
C TRP A 216 -5.59 1.57 12.33
N VAL A 217 -6.14 0.60 13.04
CA VAL A 217 -5.51 -0.72 13.26
C VAL A 217 -6.55 -1.81 13.05
N ILE A 218 -6.12 -2.92 12.48
CA ILE A 218 -6.97 -4.08 12.20
C ILE A 218 -6.43 -5.25 13.01
N LEU A 219 -7.26 -5.80 13.90
CA LEU A 219 -6.90 -6.93 14.72
C LEU A 219 -7.58 -8.20 14.19
N PRO A 220 -6.89 -9.34 14.13
CA PRO A 220 -7.53 -10.63 13.89
C PRO A 220 -8.41 -11.01 15.09
N ASP A 221 -9.49 -11.74 14.86
CA ASP A 221 -10.43 -12.14 15.92
C ASP A 221 -9.83 -13.15 16.92
N GLN A 222 -8.74 -13.81 16.55
CA GLN A 222 -8.03 -14.75 17.41
C GLN A 222 -6.68 -14.18 17.84
N TYR A 223 -6.63 -13.68 19.06
CA TYR A 223 -5.38 -13.28 19.73
C TYR A 223 -4.66 -14.54 20.20
N THR A 224 -3.63 -14.95 19.51
CA THR A 224 -2.92 -16.17 19.93
C THR A 224 -1.69 -15.89 20.77
N SER A 225 -1.08 -14.71 20.70
CA SER A 225 0.14 -14.41 21.45
C SER A 225 0.54 -12.94 21.58
N ASN A 226 -0.13 -12.02 20.87
CA ASN A 226 0.19 -10.59 20.93
C ASN A 226 -1.03 -9.73 20.60
N VAL A 227 -1.49 -8.93 21.55
CA VAL A 227 -2.66 -8.02 21.36
C VAL A 227 -2.40 -6.92 20.34
N TYR A 228 -1.14 -6.63 20.00
CA TYR A 228 -0.74 -5.66 18.98
C TYR A 228 -0.28 -6.31 17.68
N ASN A 229 -0.59 -7.60 17.50
CA ASN A 229 -0.35 -8.29 16.22
C ASN A 229 -1.41 -7.87 15.20
N TYR A 230 -1.27 -6.66 14.69
CA TYR A 230 -2.18 -6.13 13.71
C TYR A 230 -2.08 -6.87 12.38
N SER A 231 -3.23 -7.01 11.72
CA SER A 231 -3.32 -7.58 10.38
C SER A 231 -2.89 -6.55 9.34
N ASP A 232 -2.12 -6.98 8.34
CA ASP A 232 -1.73 -6.22 7.16
C ASP A 232 -2.74 -6.37 6.00
N ASP A 233 -3.97 -6.76 6.31
CA ASP A 233 -5.03 -7.03 5.32
C ASP A 233 -5.58 -5.76 4.63
N LEU A 234 -5.18 -4.56 5.03
CA LEU A 234 -5.65 -3.33 4.40
C LEU A 234 -5.04 -3.16 3.00
N ILE A 235 -5.90 -2.98 2.03
CA ILE A 235 -5.52 -2.69 0.63
C ILE A 235 -5.57 -1.18 0.40
N SER A 236 -6.71 -0.56 0.74
CA SER A 236 -6.91 0.87 0.61
C SER A 236 -7.93 1.36 1.63
N MET A 237 -7.89 2.65 1.93
CA MET A 237 -8.87 3.30 2.78
C MET A 237 -9.29 4.65 2.20
N ARG A 238 -10.57 4.98 2.39
CA ARG A 238 -11.14 6.28 2.04
C ARG A 238 -11.81 6.88 3.25
N LEU A 239 -11.62 8.18 3.44
CA LEU A 239 -12.33 8.99 4.43
C LEU A 239 -13.10 10.07 3.69
N THR A 240 -14.40 10.13 3.91
CA THR A 240 -15.28 11.19 3.40
C THR A 240 -15.90 11.89 4.60
N LEU A 241 -15.79 13.20 4.64
CA LEU A 241 -16.41 14.05 5.64
C LEU A 241 -17.52 14.86 4.98
N ASP A 242 -18.75 14.62 5.41
CA ASP A 242 -19.99 15.07 4.73
C ASP A 242 -20.02 14.60 3.27
N THR A 243 -19.70 15.47 2.31
CA THR A 243 -19.62 15.16 0.87
C THR A 243 -18.20 15.18 0.34
N ASP A 244 -17.23 15.65 1.15
CA ASP A 244 -15.87 15.90 0.69
C ASP A 244 -14.95 14.69 0.92
N PRO A 245 -14.36 14.12 -0.12
CA PRO A 245 -13.36 13.09 0.03
C PRO A 245 -12.05 13.71 0.57
N ILE A 246 -11.65 13.30 1.77
CA ILE A 246 -10.45 13.82 2.46
C ILE A 246 -9.25 12.93 2.19
N LEU A 247 -9.48 11.63 2.10
CA LEU A 247 -8.45 10.63 2.02
C LEU A 247 -8.88 9.51 1.06
N ALA A 248 -7.96 9.12 0.18
CA ALA A 248 -8.07 7.91 -0.61
C ALA A 248 -6.66 7.31 -0.74
N ASP A 249 -6.20 6.63 0.31
CA ASP A 249 -4.85 6.09 0.41
C ASP A 249 -4.83 4.57 0.25
N ASP A 250 -3.78 4.06 -0.38
CA ASP A 250 -3.42 2.65 -0.28
C ASP A 250 -2.74 2.36 1.08
N TRP A 251 -2.53 1.07 1.36
CA TRP A 251 -1.91 0.64 2.61
C TRP A 251 -0.49 1.22 2.80
N ALA A 252 0.31 1.30 1.72
CA ALA A 252 1.69 1.77 1.80
C ALA A 252 1.74 3.28 2.06
N THR A 253 0.86 4.04 1.43
CA THR A 253 0.72 5.48 1.66
C THR A 253 0.31 5.74 3.11
N GLY A 254 -0.70 5.04 3.63
CA GLY A 254 -1.18 5.21 5.00
C GLY A 254 -0.16 4.79 6.06
N GLN A 255 0.57 3.69 5.84
CA GLN A 255 1.53 3.16 6.81
C GLN A 255 2.92 3.82 6.75
N TYR A 256 3.40 4.16 5.55
CA TYR A 256 4.77 4.64 5.38
C TYR A 256 4.84 6.13 5.01
N LEU A 257 4.23 6.54 3.91
CA LEU A 257 4.42 7.89 3.38
C LEU A 257 3.83 8.96 4.30
N ARG A 258 2.60 8.76 4.80
CA ARG A 258 1.95 9.71 5.71
C ARG A 258 2.71 9.82 7.02
N VAL A 259 3.16 8.69 7.54
CA VAL A 259 3.93 8.66 8.79
C VAL A 259 5.30 9.31 8.61
N LEU A 260 6.06 9.00 7.56
CA LEU A 260 7.36 9.63 7.29
C LEU A 260 7.27 11.15 7.16
N ASN A 261 6.19 11.66 6.61
CA ASN A 261 6.02 13.10 6.39
C ASN A 261 5.60 13.86 7.65
N ARG A 262 5.11 13.18 8.70
CA ARG A 262 4.47 13.80 9.85
C ARG A 262 5.03 13.35 11.20
N HIS A 263 5.66 12.18 11.26
CA HIS A 263 6.15 11.56 12.47
C HIS A 263 7.65 11.25 12.41
N THR A 264 8.22 10.92 13.55
CA THR A 264 9.66 10.68 13.70
C THR A 264 10.09 9.36 13.08
N ARG A 265 9.19 8.38 13.01
CA ARG A 265 9.51 7.00 12.60
C ARG A 265 8.33 6.33 11.91
N VAL A 266 8.63 5.43 10.99
CA VAL A 266 7.66 4.47 10.44
C VAL A 266 7.42 3.37 11.47
N PRO A 267 6.17 3.01 11.77
CA PRO A 267 5.86 1.95 12.71
C PRO A 267 6.32 0.58 12.18
N THR A 268 6.74 -0.30 13.08
CA THR A 268 7.10 -1.68 12.75
C THR A 268 5.86 -2.57 12.54
N HIS A 269 4.71 -2.12 13.03
CA HIS A 269 3.42 -2.79 12.93
C HIS A 269 2.52 -2.12 11.88
N PRO A 270 1.54 -2.83 11.29
CA PRO A 270 0.55 -2.26 10.38
C PRO A 270 -0.37 -1.24 11.08
N ILE A 271 0.16 -0.05 11.30
CA ILE A 271 -0.53 1.11 11.85
C ILE A 271 -0.68 2.13 10.72
N TYR A 272 -1.90 2.50 10.40
CA TYR A 272 -2.21 3.45 9.34
C TYR A 272 -2.57 4.80 9.96
N CYS A 273 -2.08 5.89 9.37
CA CYS A 273 -2.21 7.22 9.93
C CYS A 273 -2.60 8.26 8.87
N TYR A 274 -3.43 9.21 9.28
CA TYR A 274 -3.67 10.44 8.54
C TYR A 274 -3.67 11.63 9.50
N SER A 275 -2.83 12.63 9.23
CA SER A 275 -2.75 13.85 10.03
C SER A 275 -3.34 15.05 9.29
N PHE A 276 -4.23 15.76 9.94
CA PHE A 276 -4.75 17.07 9.51
C PHE A 276 -3.73 18.17 9.81
N GLU A 277 -2.82 17.94 10.76
CA GLU A 277 -1.77 18.89 11.13
C GLU A 277 -0.51 18.75 10.28
N PHE A 278 0.21 19.87 10.10
CA PHE A 278 1.51 19.85 9.43
C PHE A 278 2.61 19.21 10.29
N ASN A 279 2.53 19.35 11.62
CA ASN A 279 3.45 18.74 12.56
C ASN A 279 2.70 18.24 13.80
N PRO A 280 2.15 17.02 13.78
CA PRO A 280 1.37 16.47 14.88
C PRO A 280 2.16 16.18 16.15
N GLN A 281 3.50 16.31 16.11
CA GLN A 281 4.37 16.18 17.29
C GLN A 281 4.61 17.53 18.00
N SER A 282 4.12 18.63 17.42
CA SER A 282 4.19 19.94 18.05
C SER A 282 3.28 20.01 19.28
N GLU A 283 3.73 20.71 20.32
CA GLU A 283 2.89 21.06 21.47
C GLU A 283 1.85 22.15 21.13
N HIS A 284 2.02 22.84 19.99
CA HIS A 284 1.15 23.90 19.52
C HIS A 284 0.32 23.43 18.34
N GLU A 285 -0.98 23.79 18.33
CA GLU A 285 -1.89 23.51 17.23
C GLU A 285 -1.42 24.16 15.92
N ASN A 286 -1.40 23.38 14.83
CA ASN A 286 -0.97 23.85 13.51
C ASN A 286 -1.78 23.25 12.36
N GLY A 287 -3.08 23.03 12.56
CA GLY A 287 -3.98 22.62 11.49
C GLY A 287 -5.00 21.54 11.82
N ALA A 288 -5.51 21.44 13.03
CA ALA A 288 -6.54 20.46 13.40
C ALA A 288 -7.90 20.72 12.70
N LEU A 289 -8.65 19.63 12.44
CA LEU A 289 -9.99 19.67 11.86
C LEU A 289 -11.07 19.57 12.96
N ASN A 290 -12.05 20.46 12.92
CA ASN A 290 -13.20 20.40 13.86
C ASN A 290 -14.18 19.29 13.47
N MET A 291 -13.99 18.09 14.01
CA MET A 291 -14.87 16.95 13.79
C MET A 291 -16.29 17.15 14.35
N SER A 292 -16.47 18.03 15.36
CA SER A 292 -17.80 18.36 15.88
C SER A 292 -18.69 19.12 14.88
N ALA A 293 -18.08 19.74 13.86
CA ALA A 293 -18.80 20.45 12.81
C ALA A 293 -19.16 19.55 11.61
N VAL A 294 -18.66 18.31 11.59
CA VAL A 294 -18.88 17.34 10.51
C VAL A 294 -20.09 16.49 10.85
N THR A 295 -21.08 16.47 9.96
CA THR A 295 -22.33 15.73 10.18
C THR A 295 -22.15 14.23 9.93
N ARG A 296 -21.32 13.88 8.97
CA ARG A 296 -21.05 12.48 8.61
C ARG A 296 -19.56 12.24 8.40
N GLN A 297 -19.02 11.27 9.11
CA GLN A 297 -17.62 10.86 9.05
C GLN A 297 -17.56 9.40 8.57
N ARG A 298 -17.47 9.20 7.24
CA ARG A 298 -17.56 7.88 6.62
C ARG A 298 -16.19 7.34 6.27
N HIS A 299 -15.89 6.16 6.78
CA HIS A 299 -14.69 5.37 6.45
C HIS A 299 -15.09 4.19 5.56
N VAL A 300 -14.34 3.97 4.50
CA VAL A 300 -14.47 2.80 3.62
C VAL A 300 -13.11 2.15 3.48
N LEU A 301 -13.00 0.90 3.89
CA LEU A 301 -11.78 0.11 3.84
C LEU A 301 -11.94 -1.02 2.82
N THR A 302 -10.99 -1.14 1.91
CA THR A 302 -10.84 -2.32 1.06
C THR A 302 -9.84 -3.25 1.72
N LEU A 303 -10.21 -4.51 1.91
CA LEU A 303 -9.48 -5.48 2.70
C LEU A 303 -9.23 -6.75 1.89
N VAL A 304 -8.14 -7.45 2.18
CA VAL A 304 -7.97 -8.84 1.72
C VAL A 304 -9.08 -9.68 2.34
N ALA A 305 -9.77 -10.49 1.55
CA ALA A 305 -10.82 -11.36 2.07
C ALA A 305 -10.23 -12.36 3.08
N SER A 306 -10.82 -12.43 4.27
CA SER A 306 -10.38 -13.30 5.35
C SER A 306 -11.47 -14.29 5.74
N SER A 307 -11.10 -15.52 6.07
CA SER A 307 -12.01 -16.54 6.59
C SER A 307 -12.41 -16.33 8.06
N VAL A 308 -11.76 -15.39 8.76
CA VAL A 308 -12.02 -15.06 10.16
C VAL A 308 -12.55 -13.64 10.30
N PHE A 309 -13.28 -13.38 11.38
CA PHE A 309 -13.66 -12.02 11.75
C PHE A 309 -12.43 -11.20 12.08
N ARG A 310 -12.55 -9.89 11.95
CA ARG A 310 -11.51 -8.91 12.33
C ARG A 310 -12.16 -7.78 13.11
N THR A 311 -11.35 -7.11 13.91
CA THR A 311 -11.77 -5.91 14.62
C THR A 311 -11.02 -4.71 14.05
N LEU A 312 -11.76 -3.74 13.52
CA LEU A 312 -11.21 -2.44 13.12
C LEU A 312 -11.32 -1.50 14.31
N ARG A 313 -10.22 -0.93 14.77
CA ARG A 313 -10.19 0.18 15.70
C ARG A 313 -9.73 1.46 15.02
N ILE A 314 -10.48 2.53 15.29
CA ILE A 314 -10.17 3.86 14.78
C ILE A 314 -9.98 4.77 15.98
N TYR A 315 -8.82 5.44 16.03
CA TYR A 315 -8.48 6.41 17.05
C TYR A 315 -8.49 7.81 16.47
N ALA A 316 -9.17 8.75 17.16
CA ALA A 316 -9.02 10.16 16.89
C ALA A 316 -8.21 10.80 18.01
N HIS A 317 -7.05 11.35 17.65
CA HIS A 317 -6.20 12.16 18.53
C HIS A 317 -6.64 13.62 18.39
N SER A 318 -7.19 14.17 19.43
CA SER A 318 -7.91 15.44 19.37
C SER A 318 -7.46 16.39 20.46
N TYR A 319 -7.75 17.68 20.27
CA TYR A 319 -7.58 18.71 21.27
C TYR A 319 -8.90 19.01 21.98
N THR A 320 -8.80 19.25 23.27
CA THR A 320 -9.83 19.94 24.06
C THR A 320 -9.17 21.11 24.81
N ILE A 321 -9.95 21.97 25.42
CA ILE A 321 -9.44 23.10 26.19
C ILE A 321 -9.88 22.96 27.64
N LEU A 322 -8.89 22.85 28.53
CA LEU A 322 -9.12 22.98 29.96
C LEU A 322 -9.04 24.46 30.36
N VAL A 323 -10.10 24.97 30.93
CA VAL A 323 -10.15 26.32 31.53
C VAL A 323 -10.09 26.18 33.04
N VAL A 324 -9.11 26.83 33.67
CA VAL A 324 -9.01 26.92 35.13
C VAL A 324 -9.23 28.35 35.54
N GLU A 325 -10.28 28.58 36.36
CA GLU A 325 -10.70 29.89 36.83
C GLU A 325 -11.26 29.78 38.24
N LYS A 326 -10.77 30.61 39.19
CA LYS A 326 -11.27 30.72 40.57
C LYS A 326 -11.46 29.36 41.26
N GLY A 327 -10.42 28.53 41.18
CA GLY A 327 -10.38 27.21 41.81
C GLY A 327 -11.12 26.11 41.05
N ARG A 328 -11.77 26.43 39.96
CA ARG A 328 -12.54 25.46 39.17
C ARG A 328 -11.89 25.17 37.84
N GLY A 329 -11.83 23.88 37.50
CA GLY A 329 -11.46 23.40 36.18
C GLY A 329 -12.71 23.00 35.40
N ARG A 330 -12.80 23.40 34.13
CA ARG A 330 -13.86 22.94 33.21
C ARG A 330 -13.27 22.68 31.83
N VAL A 331 -13.78 21.65 31.19
CA VAL A 331 -13.43 21.32 29.81
C VAL A 331 -14.44 21.99 28.88
N LEU A 332 -13.96 22.77 27.89
CA LEU A 332 -14.85 23.47 26.96
C LEU A 332 -15.54 22.52 25.98
N TYR A 333 -14.80 21.48 25.55
CA TYR A 333 -15.29 20.48 24.62
C TYR A 333 -15.11 19.10 25.25
N PRO A 334 -16.03 18.66 26.12
CA PRO A 334 -15.89 17.35 26.76
C PRO A 334 -15.92 16.26 25.72
N THR A 335 -15.02 15.30 25.83
CA THR A 335 -15.12 14.05 25.09
C THR A 335 -16.39 13.35 25.53
N ILE A 336 -17.29 13.06 24.62
CA ILE A 336 -18.45 12.23 24.88
C ILE A 336 -17.90 10.90 25.39
N GLU A 337 -18.42 10.41 26.53
CA GLU A 337 -18.21 9.03 26.88
C GLU A 337 -18.82 8.23 25.73
N SER A 338 -18.00 7.78 24.80
CA SER A 338 -18.35 6.67 23.96
C SER A 338 -18.49 5.51 24.94
N GLY A 339 -19.70 5.33 25.45
CA GLY A 339 -20.09 4.07 26.00
C GLY A 339 -19.60 3.03 25.01
N TYR A 340 -19.24 1.86 25.48
CA TYR A 340 -19.01 0.69 24.65
C TYR A 340 -20.27 0.49 23.78
N GLU A 341 -20.45 1.35 22.79
CA GLU A 341 -21.24 1.05 21.65
C GLU A 341 -20.37 0.09 20.83
N VAL A 342 -20.50 -1.19 21.20
CA VAL A 342 -20.70 -2.14 20.12
C VAL A 342 -21.89 -1.53 19.38
N SER A 343 -21.62 -0.58 18.47
CA SER A 343 -22.58 -0.29 17.46
C SER A 343 -22.77 -1.68 16.86
N ARG A 344 -23.88 -2.33 17.20
CA ARG A 344 -24.46 -3.21 16.23
C ARG A 344 -24.36 -2.36 14.99
N SER A 345 -23.29 -2.69 14.21
CA SER A 345 -23.39 -2.39 12.81
C SER A 345 -24.81 -2.82 12.51
N ASP A 346 -25.71 -1.86 12.35
CA ASP A 346 -26.60 -2.03 11.28
C ASP A 346 -25.64 -2.31 10.13
N VAL A 347 -25.27 -3.58 10.01
CA VAL A 347 -25.21 -4.18 8.71
C VAL A 347 -26.58 -3.77 8.19
N LEU A 348 -26.65 -2.57 7.65
CA LEU A 348 -27.35 -2.42 6.43
C LEU A 348 -26.73 -3.55 5.64
N ALA A 349 -27.41 -4.72 5.73
CA ALA A 349 -27.35 -5.66 4.65
C ALA A 349 -27.38 -4.72 3.47
N PRO A 350 -26.30 -4.58 2.71
CA PRO A 350 -26.35 -3.67 1.61
C PRO A 350 -27.70 -3.98 1.00
N THR A 351 -28.63 -3.03 1.04
CA THR A 351 -29.59 -2.97 -0.05
C THR A 351 -28.65 -3.10 -1.19
N PRO A 352 -28.60 -4.25 -1.92
CA PRO A 352 -27.51 -4.45 -2.85
C PRO A 352 -27.51 -3.16 -3.64
N ALA A 353 -26.59 -2.26 -3.26
CA ALA A 353 -26.22 -1.15 -4.09
C ALA A 353 -25.82 -1.92 -5.31
N ALA A 354 -26.55 -1.71 -6.39
CA ALA A 354 -26.25 -2.36 -7.65
C ALA A 354 -24.73 -2.31 -7.72
N PRO A 355 -24.06 -3.48 -7.78
CA PRO A 355 -22.62 -3.56 -7.59
C PRO A 355 -22.05 -2.41 -8.42
N PRO A 356 -21.14 -1.57 -7.91
CA PRO A 356 -20.63 -0.44 -8.67
C PRO A 356 -20.38 -0.99 -10.04
N LEU A 357 -21.00 -0.41 -11.06
CA LEU A 357 -20.90 -0.95 -12.44
C LEU A 357 -19.41 -1.16 -12.68
N PRO A 358 -18.97 -2.38 -13.02
CA PRO A 358 -17.56 -2.65 -13.18
C PRO A 358 -17.03 -1.59 -14.14
N LEU A 359 -15.88 -0.99 -13.83
CA LEU A 359 -15.27 0.07 -14.65
C LEU A 359 -15.17 -0.37 -16.13
N TYR A 360 -15.04 -1.68 -16.33
CA TYR A 360 -15.03 -2.32 -17.64
C TYR A 360 -15.94 -3.55 -17.67
N VAL A 361 -16.67 -3.69 -18.76
CA VAL A 361 -17.55 -4.86 -19.02
C VAL A 361 -17.05 -5.65 -20.23
N LEU A 362 -17.32 -6.94 -20.22
CA LEU A 362 -17.03 -7.81 -21.37
C LEU A 362 -17.83 -7.31 -22.58
N ALA A 363 -17.13 -6.73 -23.57
CA ALA A 363 -17.74 -6.22 -24.77
C ALA A 363 -17.86 -7.31 -25.85
N ASN A 364 -16.86 -8.18 -25.99
CA ASN A 364 -16.86 -9.24 -26.99
C ASN A 364 -15.88 -10.36 -26.61
N VAL A 365 -16.23 -11.58 -26.99
CA VAL A 365 -15.32 -12.75 -27.01
C VAL A 365 -14.87 -12.96 -28.43
N ILE A 366 -13.56 -12.96 -28.67
CA ILE A 366 -13.00 -13.22 -29.98
C ILE A 366 -12.77 -14.74 -30.07
N PRO A 367 -13.61 -15.50 -30.82
CA PRO A 367 -13.54 -16.95 -30.81
C PRO A 367 -12.30 -17.44 -31.54
N PRO A 368 -11.55 -18.39 -30.97
CA PRO A 368 -10.49 -19.06 -31.71
C PRO A 368 -11.12 -19.98 -32.80
N SER A 369 -10.43 -20.13 -33.93
CA SER A 369 -10.74 -21.21 -34.85
C SER A 369 -10.36 -22.55 -34.20
N PRO A 370 -11.08 -23.65 -34.48
CA PRO A 370 -10.75 -24.99 -33.96
C PRO A 370 -9.33 -25.48 -34.30
N SER A 371 -8.69 -24.90 -35.31
CA SER A 371 -7.31 -25.21 -35.71
C SER A 371 -6.25 -24.36 -34.99
N PHE A 372 -6.67 -23.36 -34.18
CA PHE A 372 -5.74 -22.51 -33.46
C PHE A 372 -5.25 -23.21 -32.19
N VAL A 373 -3.96 -23.02 -31.89
CA VAL A 373 -3.34 -23.49 -30.66
C VAL A 373 -2.59 -22.32 -30.04
N TYR A 374 -2.74 -22.15 -28.72
CA TYR A 374 -2.20 -21.01 -27.95
C TYR A 374 -2.75 -19.66 -28.40
N PHE A 375 -4.04 -19.61 -28.84
CA PHE A 375 -4.68 -18.33 -29.16
C PHE A 375 -4.75 -17.41 -27.93
N GLY A 376 -4.29 -16.17 -28.07
CA GLY A 376 -4.18 -15.22 -26.97
C GLY A 376 -2.86 -15.33 -26.17
N GLU A 377 -1.82 -15.98 -26.72
CA GLU A 377 -0.46 -16.00 -26.15
C GLU A 377 0.13 -14.59 -26.05
N SER A 378 0.02 -13.84 -27.12
CA SER A 378 0.39 -12.43 -27.21
C SER A 378 -0.70 -11.63 -27.90
N LEU A 379 -0.92 -10.41 -27.45
CA LEU A 379 -1.93 -9.52 -28.02
C LEU A 379 -1.53 -8.05 -27.84
N ALA A 380 -1.96 -7.22 -28.77
CA ALA A 380 -1.78 -5.78 -28.70
C ALA A 380 -2.98 -5.03 -29.29
N MET A 381 -3.12 -3.76 -28.93
CA MET A 381 -4.23 -2.91 -29.28
C MET A 381 -3.68 -1.53 -29.66
N ASN A 382 -4.31 -0.89 -30.65
CA ASN A 382 -3.94 0.47 -31.04
C ASN A 382 -4.43 1.53 -30.03
N ASP A 383 -4.04 2.78 -30.19
CA ASP A 383 -4.32 3.88 -29.28
C ASP A 383 -5.81 4.13 -28.99
N THR A 384 -6.67 3.92 -29.99
CA THR A 384 -8.12 4.13 -29.89
C THR A 384 -8.91 2.89 -29.51
N GLY A 385 -8.27 1.72 -29.43
CA GLY A 385 -8.94 0.45 -29.17
C GLY A 385 -9.76 -0.10 -30.33
N THR A 386 -9.65 0.48 -31.52
CA THR A 386 -10.42 0.09 -32.70
C THR A 386 -9.75 -1.00 -33.54
N SER A 387 -8.45 -1.19 -33.38
CA SER A 387 -7.67 -2.22 -34.05
C SER A 387 -6.89 -3.05 -33.05
N PHE A 388 -6.80 -4.33 -33.33
CA PHE A 388 -6.12 -5.28 -32.45
C PHE A 388 -5.39 -6.38 -33.23
N VAL A 389 -4.44 -7.00 -32.55
CA VAL A 389 -3.76 -8.20 -33.01
C VAL A 389 -3.76 -9.24 -31.89
N ILE A 390 -4.01 -10.49 -32.24
CA ILE A 390 -4.04 -11.64 -31.34
C ILE A 390 -3.32 -12.79 -31.99
N SER A 391 -2.36 -13.37 -31.32
CA SER A 391 -1.56 -14.46 -31.86
C SER A 391 -2.09 -15.84 -31.50
N ALA A 392 -1.74 -16.82 -32.33
CA ALA A 392 -1.90 -18.25 -32.12
C ALA A 392 -0.65 -18.99 -32.66
N PRO A 393 0.47 -18.98 -31.93
CA PRO A 393 1.77 -19.48 -32.45
C PRO A 393 1.83 -20.99 -32.63
N GLY A 394 0.95 -21.78 -31.99
CA GLY A 394 0.95 -23.22 -31.99
C GLY A 394 -0.05 -23.85 -32.95
N THR A 395 -0.31 -23.31 -34.15
CA THR A 395 -1.12 -23.96 -35.17
C THR A 395 -0.47 -25.25 -35.70
N ALA A 396 -1.14 -25.97 -36.58
CA ALA A 396 -0.62 -27.23 -37.13
C ALA A 396 0.86 -27.11 -37.57
N LEU A 397 1.73 -27.97 -37.04
CA LEU A 397 3.19 -27.93 -37.24
C LEU A 397 3.90 -26.68 -36.65
N ASP A 398 3.29 -26.02 -35.68
CA ASP A 398 3.82 -24.82 -35.03
C ASP A 398 4.18 -23.70 -36.03
N THR A 399 3.39 -23.57 -37.07
CA THR A 399 3.58 -22.52 -38.09
C THR A 399 3.12 -21.16 -37.61
N GLY A 400 2.10 -21.13 -36.72
CA GLY A 400 1.50 -19.90 -36.18
C GLY A 400 0.56 -19.14 -37.13
N ILE A 401 -0.27 -18.28 -36.56
CA ILE A 401 -1.12 -17.32 -37.27
C ILE A 401 -1.38 -16.10 -36.36
N VAL A 402 -1.61 -14.94 -36.94
CA VAL A 402 -2.03 -13.75 -36.21
C VAL A 402 -3.38 -13.29 -36.73
N VAL A 403 -4.34 -13.07 -35.84
CA VAL A 403 -5.70 -12.60 -36.12
C VAL A 403 -5.78 -11.12 -35.83
N THR A 404 -6.37 -10.35 -36.74
CA THR A 404 -6.61 -8.91 -36.55
C THR A 404 -8.06 -8.56 -36.90
N ASP A 405 -8.51 -7.37 -36.53
CA ASP A 405 -9.78 -6.77 -36.94
C ASP A 405 -9.87 -6.59 -38.47
N LYS A 406 -8.72 -6.54 -39.17
CA LYS A 406 -8.61 -6.37 -40.64
C LYS A 406 -8.33 -7.67 -41.41
N GLY A 407 -8.45 -8.81 -40.74
CA GLY A 407 -8.21 -10.12 -41.30
C GLY A 407 -6.91 -10.80 -40.84
N PRO A 408 -6.70 -12.06 -41.16
CA PRO A 408 -5.57 -12.83 -40.65
C PRO A 408 -4.26 -12.48 -41.35
N ILE A 409 -3.15 -12.58 -40.59
CA ILE A 409 -1.78 -12.52 -41.07
C ILE A 409 -1.20 -13.95 -41.02
N TYR A 410 -0.80 -14.46 -42.18
CA TYR A 410 -0.23 -15.77 -42.31
C TYR A 410 1.31 -15.74 -42.24
N PRO A 411 1.94 -16.82 -41.73
CA PRO A 411 3.37 -16.89 -41.65
C PRO A 411 4.03 -16.89 -43.04
N VAL A 412 5.13 -16.18 -43.12
CA VAL A 412 6.03 -16.22 -44.28
C VAL A 412 7.25 -17.12 -44.04
N THR A 413 7.30 -17.73 -42.86
CA THR A 413 8.35 -18.64 -42.39
C THR A 413 7.83 -20.09 -42.40
N GLY A 414 8.74 -21.05 -42.47
CA GLY A 414 8.41 -22.46 -42.54
C GLY A 414 7.85 -23.06 -41.24
N PRO A 415 7.60 -24.39 -41.24
CA PRO A 415 7.15 -25.13 -40.05
C PRO A 415 8.05 -24.91 -38.83
N SER A 416 7.46 -25.06 -37.64
CA SER A 416 8.14 -24.92 -36.34
C SER A 416 8.77 -23.53 -36.09
N SER A 417 8.20 -22.47 -36.67
CA SER A 417 8.69 -21.10 -36.52
C SER A 417 8.12 -20.38 -35.30
N TYR A 418 7.00 -20.86 -34.73
CA TYR A 418 6.21 -20.18 -33.69
C TYR A 418 5.93 -18.72 -34.09
N PHE A 419 5.48 -18.49 -35.31
CA PHE A 419 5.07 -17.17 -35.81
C PHE A 419 3.91 -16.63 -34.98
N GLY A 420 4.07 -15.43 -34.43
CA GLY A 420 3.13 -14.88 -33.45
C GLY A 420 3.51 -15.17 -31.99
N TYR A 421 4.74 -15.62 -31.71
CA TYR A 421 5.20 -15.76 -30.32
C TYR A 421 5.08 -14.45 -29.53
N SER A 422 5.32 -13.34 -30.20
CA SER A 422 5.07 -11.98 -29.70
C SER A 422 4.53 -11.13 -30.83
N VAL A 423 3.60 -10.22 -30.55
CA VAL A 423 3.00 -9.30 -31.52
C VAL A 423 2.84 -7.90 -30.95
N ASP A 424 2.91 -6.89 -31.82
CA ASP A 424 2.58 -5.51 -31.47
C ASP A 424 2.06 -4.74 -32.71
N ILE A 425 1.35 -3.61 -32.47
CA ILE A 425 0.67 -2.81 -33.51
C ILE A 425 0.89 -1.32 -33.31
N SER A 426 1.09 -0.58 -34.40
CA SER A 426 1.20 0.90 -34.37
C SER A 426 -0.14 1.59 -34.01
N ASN A 427 -0.09 2.86 -33.57
CA ASN A 427 -1.26 3.62 -33.14
C ASN A 427 -2.30 3.79 -34.26
N ASP A 428 -1.88 3.92 -35.53
CA ASP A 428 -2.78 4.02 -36.67
C ASP A 428 -3.46 2.66 -37.00
N GLY A 429 -3.05 1.57 -36.35
CA GLY A 429 -3.54 0.23 -36.61
C GLY A 429 -3.18 -0.32 -37.99
N LEU A 430 -2.15 0.22 -38.66
CA LEU A 430 -1.78 -0.15 -40.04
C LEU A 430 -0.42 -0.81 -40.17
N THR A 431 0.36 -0.89 -39.09
CA THR A 431 1.66 -1.59 -39.08
C THR A 431 1.68 -2.61 -37.93
N VAL A 432 1.97 -3.85 -38.21
CA VAL A 432 2.08 -4.95 -37.25
C VAL A 432 3.45 -5.56 -37.30
N VAL A 433 4.07 -5.79 -36.15
CA VAL A 433 5.30 -6.58 -36.01
C VAL A 433 4.96 -7.94 -35.37
N VAL A 434 5.53 -8.99 -35.91
CA VAL A 434 5.27 -10.39 -35.51
C VAL A 434 6.61 -11.10 -35.30
N GLY A 435 6.86 -11.54 -34.07
CA GLY A 435 8.03 -12.35 -33.73
C GLY A 435 7.82 -13.82 -34.07
N ALA A 436 8.90 -14.47 -34.50
CA ALA A 436 8.96 -15.89 -34.83
C ALA A 436 10.28 -16.48 -34.26
N ALA A 437 10.31 -16.66 -32.95
CA ALA A 437 11.53 -16.95 -32.20
C ALA A 437 12.23 -18.27 -32.54
N ALA A 438 11.52 -19.24 -33.07
CA ALA A 438 12.09 -20.52 -33.50
C ALA A 438 12.34 -20.63 -35.01
N ALA A 439 12.04 -19.59 -35.81
CA ALA A 439 12.33 -19.55 -37.21
C ALA A 439 13.83 -19.72 -37.52
N ASN A 440 14.18 -20.11 -38.74
CA ASN A 440 15.55 -20.22 -39.21
C ASN A 440 16.41 -21.14 -38.30
N ASN A 441 15.89 -22.32 -37.93
CA ASN A 441 16.54 -23.28 -37.04
C ASN A 441 16.89 -22.72 -35.63
N GLY A 442 16.02 -21.84 -35.11
CA GLY A 442 16.13 -21.24 -33.77
C GLY A 442 16.84 -19.89 -33.74
N ALA A 443 17.42 -19.42 -34.85
CA ALA A 443 17.95 -18.06 -34.91
C ALA A 443 16.86 -17.00 -34.70
N GLY A 444 15.63 -17.27 -35.19
CA GLY A 444 14.50 -16.39 -35.09
C GLY A 444 14.45 -15.27 -36.14
N ASN A 445 13.34 -14.56 -36.18
CA ASN A 445 13.16 -13.31 -36.92
C ASN A 445 11.97 -12.51 -36.39
N ALA A 446 11.81 -11.26 -36.87
CA ALA A 446 10.59 -10.47 -36.71
C ALA A 446 10.11 -9.99 -38.07
N SER A 447 8.86 -10.27 -38.41
CA SER A 447 8.22 -9.89 -39.66
C SER A 447 7.37 -8.64 -39.48
N VAL A 448 7.50 -7.65 -40.36
CA VAL A 448 6.74 -6.41 -40.34
C VAL A 448 5.73 -6.43 -41.46
N PHE A 449 4.46 -6.27 -41.14
CA PHE A 449 3.35 -6.20 -42.08
C PHE A 449 2.72 -4.82 -42.10
N ARG A 450 2.31 -4.37 -43.29
CA ARG A 450 1.55 -3.14 -43.45
C ARG A 450 0.24 -3.41 -44.15
N PHE A 451 -0.84 -2.80 -43.65
CA PHE A 451 -2.17 -2.90 -44.26
C PHE A 451 -2.28 -1.95 -45.45
N ASN A 452 -2.58 -2.47 -46.62
CA ASN A 452 -2.68 -1.69 -47.85
C ASN A 452 -4.08 -1.14 -48.16
N GLY A 453 -5.01 -1.26 -47.19
CA GLY A 453 -6.43 -0.93 -47.32
C GLY A 453 -7.32 -2.12 -47.65
N THR A 454 -6.73 -3.30 -47.97
CA THR A 454 -7.47 -4.52 -48.31
C THR A 454 -6.92 -5.75 -47.58
N ILE A 455 -5.62 -5.92 -47.58
CA ILE A 455 -4.92 -7.07 -46.96
C ILE A 455 -3.62 -6.61 -46.30
N TRP A 456 -3.13 -7.44 -45.38
CA TRP A 456 -1.80 -7.30 -44.80
C TRP A 456 -0.73 -7.76 -45.78
N VAL A 457 0.27 -6.91 -46.02
CA VAL A 457 1.38 -7.17 -46.94
C VAL A 457 2.69 -7.16 -46.14
N LEU A 458 3.54 -8.18 -46.35
CA LEU A 458 4.87 -8.19 -45.76
C LEU A 458 5.68 -7.00 -46.27
N SER A 459 6.12 -6.14 -45.34
CA SER A 459 6.94 -4.97 -45.62
C SER A 459 8.43 -5.29 -45.44
N ALA A 460 8.79 -6.07 -44.42
CA ALA A 460 10.17 -6.45 -44.15
C ALA A 460 10.24 -7.70 -43.25
N THR A 461 11.35 -8.41 -43.33
CA THR A 461 11.75 -9.41 -42.34
C THR A 461 13.03 -8.91 -41.68
N LEU A 462 12.93 -8.61 -40.39
CA LEU A 462 14.05 -8.17 -39.58
C LEU A 462 14.78 -9.42 -39.06
N VAL A 463 16.08 -9.45 -39.28
CA VAL A 463 16.96 -10.54 -38.87
C VAL A 463 18.18 -9.98 -38.16
N THR A 464 18.72 -10.74 -37.24
CA THR A 464 20.00 -10.36 -36.62
C THR A 464 21.17 -10.63 -37.54
N ALA A 465 22.23 -9.84 -37.40
CA ALA A 465 23.49 -10.04 -38.08
C ALA A 465 24.29 -11.21 -37.51
N THR A 466 23.96 -11.66 -36.31
CA THR A 466 24.60 -12.78 -35.61
C THR A 466 23.71 -14.03 -35.70
N ALA A 467 24.27 -15.22 -35.84
CA ALA A 467 23.53 -16.48 -35.88
C ALA A 467 23.11 -16.92 -34.47
N ASP A 468 22.50 -15.98 -33.70
CA ASP A 468 22.10 -16.18 -32.32
C ASP A 468 20.69 -16.68 -32.18
N TYR A 469 20.36 -17.27 -31.02
CA TYR A 469 19.08 -17.94 -30.77
C TYR A 469 17.98 -16.96 -30.30
N THR A 470 16.73 -17.25 -30.72
CA THR A 470 15.47 -16.66 -30.22
C THR A 470 15.24 -15.18 -30.52
N PHE A 471 15.82 -14.63 -31.58
CA PHE A 471 15.47 -13.31 -32.06
C PHE A 471 13.98 -13.24 -32.43
N GLY A 472 13.22 -12.28 -31.93
CA GLY A 472 11.75 -12.25 -32.06
C GLY A 472 11.01 -12.94 -30.91
N TRP A 473 11.70 -13.23 -29.79
CA TRP A 473 11.08 -13.71 -28.55
C TRP A 473 10.09 -12.66 -27.99
N SER A 474 10.49 -11.42 -27.97
CA SER A 474 9.66 -10.26 -27.64
C SER A 474 9.80 -9.21 -28.71
N VAL A 475 8.71 -8.50 -29.05
CA VAL A 475 8.70 -7.42 -30.01
C VAL A 475 7.89 -6.25 -29.50
N ALA A 476 8.28 -5.02 -29.87
CA ALA A 476 7.52 -3.81 -29.63
C ALA A 476 7.70 -2.83 -30.80
N ILE A 477 6.65 -2.11 -31.16
CA ILE A 477 6.67 -1.06 -32.19
C ILE A 477 6.20 0.26 -31.61
N SER A 478 6.89 1.37 -31.95
CA SER A 478 6.46 2.70 -31.55
C SER A 478 5.09 3.09 -32.13
N GLY A 479 4.34 3.95 -31.45
CA GLY A 479 3.03 4.39 -31.89
C GLY A 479 3.03 4.97 -33.31
N ASN A 480 4.09 5.66 -33.69
CA ASN A 480 4.26 6.21 -35.06
C ASN A 480 4.65 5.15 -36.10
N GLY A 481 4.84 3.89 -35.71
CA GLY A 481 5.18 2.77 -36.61
C GLY A 481 6.58 2.82 -37.22
N ASN A 482 7.50 3.63 -36.67
CA ASN A 482 8.81 3.87 -37.30
C ASN A 482 10.00 3.33 -36.50
N THR A 483 9.80 2.85 -35.27
CA THR A 483 10.86 2.19 -34.48
C THR A 483 10.36 0.85 -33.98
N ILE A 484 11.14 -0.21 -34.19
CA ILE A 484 10.84 -1.57 -33.72
C ILE A 484 11.99 -2.02 -32.83
N VAL A 485 11.64 -2.66 -31.72
CA VAL A 485 12.57 -3.33 -30.80
C VAL A 485 12.29 -4.82 -30.82
N VAL A 486 13.31 -5.63 -30.90
CA VAL A 486 13.22 -7.08 -30.94
C VAL A 486 14.17 -7.71 -29.92
N GLY A 487 13.64 -8.50 -29.00
CA GLY A 487 14.43 -9.17 -27.98
C GLY A 487 14.94 -10.55 -28.43
N ALA A 488 16.13 -10.89 -27.93
CA ALA A 488 16.82 -12.18 -28.14
C ALA A 488 17.43 -12.67 -26.83
N PRO A 489 16.64 -13.15 -25.86
CA PRO A 489 17.11 -13.40 -24.48
C PRO A 489 18.09 -14.56 -24.34
N ARG A 490 18.08 -15.51 -25.26
CA ARG A 490 18.97 -16.68 -25.23
C ARG A 490 20.24 -16.52 -26.06
N ALA A 491 20.41 -15.38 -26.72
CA ALA A 491 21.60 -15.04 -27.46
C ALA A 491 22.84 -14.99 -26.55
N HIS A 492 24.03 -15.19 -27.12
CA HIS A 492 25.31 -15.09 -26.40
C HIS A 492 25.37 -15.95 -25.11
N GLY A 493 24.80 -17.16 -25.15
CA GLY A 493 24.79 -18.06 -23.97
C GLY A 493 23.88 -17.56 -22.84
N PHE A 494 22.71 -17.05 -23.17
CA PHE A 494 21.70 -16.47 -22.27
C PHE A 494 22.05 -15.08 -21.67
N ALA A 495 23.11 -14.43 -22.14
CA ALA A 495 23.32 -13.02 -21.82
C ALA A 495 22.18 -12.14 -22.40
N GLY A 496 21.76 -12.45 -23.60
CA GLY A 496 20.70 -11.78 -24.33
C GLY A 496 21.07 -10.39 -24.85
N TYR A 497 20.22 -9.86 -25.70
CA TYR A 497 20.29 -8.48 -26.20
C TYR A 497 18.93 -8.03 -26.76
N ALA A 498 18.80 -6.75 -27.12
CA ALA A 498 17.69 -6.24 -27.90
C ALA A 498 18.18 -5.48 -29.14
N GLY A 499 17.63 -5.82 -30.31
CA GLY A 499 17.91 -5.16 -31.59
C GLY A 499 16.89 -4.06 -31.87
N VAL A 500 17.34 -2.86 -32.26
CA VAL A 500 16.49 -1.74 -32.62
C VAL A 500 16.63 -1.45 -34.10
N PHE A 501 15.48 -1.26 -34.77
CA PHE A 501 15.37 -0.93 -36.18
C PHE A 501 14.53 0.35 -36.37
N GLN A 502 14.99 1.23 -37.25
CA GLN A 502 14.32 2.49 -37.55
C GLN A 502 13.90 2.54 -39.00
N TYR A 503 12.67 2.96 -39.28
CA TYR A 503 12.16 3.14 -40.64
C TYR A 503 12.36 4.56 -41.08
N SER A 504 13.05 4.71 -42.19
CA SER A 504 13.30 6.01 -42.80
C SER A 504 13.43 5.87 -44.32
N ALA A 505 12.92 6.82 -45.06
CA ALA A 505 12.98 6.89 -46.53
C ALA A 505 12.54 5.56 -47.24
N GLY A 506 11.53 4.87 -46.68
CA GLY A 506 10.96 3.68 -47.29
C GLY A 506 11.65 2.36 -46.89
N THR A 507 12.68 2.39 -46.06
CA THR A 507 13.45 1.20 -45.67
C THR A 507 13.70 1.15 -44.15
N TRP A 508 13.87 -0.06 -43.63
CA TRP A 508 14.32 -0.30 -42.27
C TRP A 508 15.85 -0.20 -42.20
N SER A 509 16.38 0.43 -41.17
CA SER A 509 17.82 0.49 -40.89
C SER A 509 18.44 -0.87 -40.64
N SER A 510 19.75 -0.94 -40.65
CA SER A 510 20.48 -2.03 -39.99
C SER A 510 20.19 -2.05 -38.48
N GLU A 511 20.41 -3.19 -37.85
CA GLU A 511 20.23 -3.41 -36.43
C GLU A 511 21.14 -2.49 -35.60
N THR A 512 20.57 -1.81 -34.61
CA THR A 512 21.32 -1.20 -33.49
C THR A 512 21.16 -2.07 -32.26
N VAL A 513 22.25 -2.59 -31.72
CA VAL A 513 22.22 -3.55 -30.60
C VAL A 513 22.25 -2.82 -29.27
N LEU A 514 21.26 -3.08 -28.41
CA LEU A 514 21.23 -2.67 -27.01
C LEU A 514 21.70 -3.84 -26.14
N THR A 515 22.70 -3.57 -25.30
CA THR A 515 23.30 -4.58 -24.43
C THR A 515 23.08 -4.27 -22.95
N SER A 516 23.01 -5.32 -22.14
CA SER A 516 22.84 -5.22 -20.69
C SER A 516 24.16 -4.91 -19.97
N THR A 517 24.05 -4.18 -18.85
CA THR A 517 25.08 -4.15 -17.80
C THR A 517 24.71 -5.02 -16.60
N ALA A 518 23.68 -5.86 -16.75
CA ALA A 518 23.18 -6.74 -15.69
C ALA A 518 24.25 -7.72 -15.23
N PRO A 519 24.36 -7.97 -13.91
CA PRO A 519 25.28 -8.98 -13.38
C PRO A 519 24.76 -10.40 -13.64
N GLY A 520 25.65 -11.36 -13.74
CA GLY A 520 25.33 -12.79 -13.84
C GLY A 520 25.64 -13.43 -15.19
N SER A 521 25.61 -14.76 -15.24
CA SER A 521 25.94 -15.54 -16.42
C SER A 521 24.76 -15.80 -17.37
N ALA A 522 23.52 -15.58 -16.92
CA ALA A 522 22.30 -15.82 -17.70
C ALA A 522 21.18 -14.81 -17.35
N PRO A 523 21.38 -13.50 -17.60
CA PRO A 523 20.40 -12.48 -17.27
C PRO A 523 19.11 -12.55 -18.10
N ASN A 524 19.14 -13.21 -19.28
CA ASN A 524 18.04 -13.26 -20.26
C ASN A 524 17.57 -11.85 -20.67
N PHE A 525 18.51 -10.97 -20.98
CA PHE A 525 18.19 -9.60 -21.41
C PHE A 525 17.49 -9.61 -22.77
N GLY A 526 16.35 -8.93 -22.88
CA GLY A 526 15.48 -9.00 -24.05
C GLY A 526 14.32 -10.00 -23.91
N ASP A 527 14.07 -10.56 -22.70
CA ASP A 527 12.91 -11.42 -22.47
C ASP A 527 11.60 -10.63 -22.63
N ALA A 528 11.58 -9.41 -22.15
CA ALA A 528 10.50 -8.46 -22.39
C ALA A 528 11.05 -7.13 -22.92
N VAL A 529 10.38 -6.56 -23.93
CA VAL A 529 10.71 -5.24 -24.50
C VAL A 529 9.45 -4.38 -24.60
N SER A 530 9.62 -3.08 -24.43
CA SER A 530 8.56 -2.09 -24.65
C SER A 530 9.16 -0.77 -25.12
N ILE A 531 8.40 0.00 -25.91
CA ILE A 531 8.82 1.27 -26.47
C ILE A 531 7.70 2.32 -26.35
N SER A 532 8.05 3.59 -26.14
CA SER A 532 7.10 4.70 -26.14
C SER A 532 6.55 5.02 -27.54
N ASP A 533 5.42 5.72 -27.61
CA ASP A 533 4.76 6.09 -28.87
C ASP A 533 5.62 6.92 -29.81
N ASP A 534 6.39 7.85 -29.26
CA ASP A 534 7.32 8.68 -30.02
C ASP A 534 8.58 7.92 -30.48
N GLY A 535 8.77 6.70 -29.98
CA GLY A 535 9.92 5.86 -30.27
C GLY A 535 11.20 6.32 -29.60
N SER A 536 11.13 7.16 -28.56
CA SER A 536 12.31 7.76 -27.92
C SER A 536 12.78 7.03 -26.67
N VAL A 537 11.94 6.18 -26.04
CA VAL A 537 12.25 5.47 -24.82
C VAL A 537 11.99 3.96 -24.96
N ILE A 538 12.98 3.16 -24.63
CA ILE A 538 12.89 1.70 -24.64
C ILE A 538 13.17 1.17 -23.24
N ALA A 539 12.33 0.22 -22.79
CA ALA A 539 12.58 -0.62 -21.63
C ALA A 539 12.90 -2.04 -22.08
N VAL A 540 13.92 -2.63 -21.48
CA VAL A 540 14.32 -4.03 -21.75
C VAL A 540 14.50 -4.77 -20.44
N GLY A 541 13.71 -5.83 -20.24
CA GLY A 541 13.74 -6.69 -19.08
C GLY A 541 14.80 -7.79 -19.16
N ALA A 542 15.32 -8.18 -18.00
CA ALA A 542 16.25 -9.29 -17.82
C ALA A 542 15.94 -9.98 -16.48
N TYR A 543 14.88 -10.77 -16.46
CA TYR A 543 14.33 -11.33 -15.21
C TYR A 543 15.32 -12.23 -14.46
N GLY A 544 16.21 -12.91 -15.17
CA GLY A 544 17.28 -13.74 -14.58
C GLY A 544 18.28 -12.95 -13.74
N ALA A 545 18.38 -11.64 -13.94
CA ALA A 545 19.24 -10.74 -13.18
C ALA A 545 18.47 -9.70 -12.33
N ARG A 546 17.14 -9.75 -12.26
CA ARG A 546 16.30 -8.69 -11.65
C ARG A 546 16.60 -7.31 -12.22
N TYR A 547 16.59 -7.19 -13.49
CA TYR A 547 17.12 -6.01 -14.16
C TYR A 547 16.15 -5.49 -15.19
N VAL A 548 15.98 -4.18 -15.24
CA VAL A 548 15.35 -3.47 -16.35
C VAL A 548 16.25 -2.32 -16.76
N GLY A 549 16.69 -2.34 -18.01
CA GLY A 549 17.50 -1.29 -18.62
C GLY A 549 16.60 -0.33 -19.41
N MET A 550 16.70 0.96 -19.10
CA MET A 550 16.01 2.04 -19.82
C MET A 550 16.98 2.71 -20.78
N TYR A 551 16.57 2.86 -22.02
CA TYR A 551 17.35 3.51 -23.09
C TYR A 551 16.58 4.72 -23.63
N ARG A 552 17.30 5.78 -23.95
CA ARG A 552 16.72 7.00 -24.58
C ARG A 552 17.40 7.33 -25.87
N TYR A 553 16.59 7.69 -26.88
CA TYR A 553 17.06 8.17 -28.15
C TYR A 553 17.15 9.71 -28.16
N SER A 554 18.32 10.23 -28.39
CA SER A 554 18.55 11.68 -28.49
C SER A 554 19.72 11.96 -29.42
N GLY A 555 19.56 12.98 -30.29
CA GLY A 555 20.61 13.39 -31.21
C GLY A 555 21.06 12.31 -32.17
N GLY A 556 20.19 11.37 -32.55
CA GLY A 556 20.53 10.29 -33.50
C GLY A 556 21.17 9.05 -32.85
N VAL A 557 21.28 8.99 -31.49
CA VAL A 557 21.97 7.92 -30.79
C VAL A 557 21.11 7.41 -29.62
N TRP A 558 21.13 6.10 -29.37
CA TRP A 558 20.59 5.49 -28.19
C TRP A 558 21.61 5.61 -27.02
N THR A 559 21.15 6.15 -25.91
CA THR A 559 21.92 6.30 -24.67
C THR A 559 21.31 5.44 -23.55
N GLY A 560 22.15 4.87 -22.70
CA GLY A 560 21.75 3.98 -21.61
C GLY A 560 22.70 2.80 -21.46
N PRO A 561 22.36 1.79 -20.62
CA PRO A 561 21.14 1.69 -19.83
C PRO A 561 21.14 2.54 -18.57
N SER A 562 20.03 3.22 -18.30
CA SER A 562 19.68 3.66 -16.95
C SER A 562 18.91 2.54 -16.27
N VAL A 563 19.41 2.02 -15.15
CA VAL A 563 18.87 0.82 -14.49
C VAL A 563 17.77 1.22 -13.51
N LEU A 564 16.62 0.55 -13.57
CA LEU A 564 15.55 0.77 -12.59
C LEU A 564 15.94 0.20 -11.23
N PRO A 565 15.87 0.98 -10.15
CA PRO A 565 16.20 0.49 -8.81
C PRO A 565 15.14 -0.52 -8.33
N THR A 566 15.58 -1.61 -7.70
CA THR A 566 14.68 -2.58 -7.07
C THR A 566 15.29 -3.14 -5.79
N SER A 567 14.44 -3.34 -4.77
CA SER A 567 14.78 -4.02 -3.52
C SER A 567 14.36 -5.49 -3.51
N LEU A 568 13.70 -5.99 -4.57
CA LEU A 568 13.21 -7.36 -4.64
C LEU A 568 14.35 -8.39 -4.67
N SER A 569 14.08 -9.61 -4.19
CA SER A 569 15.04 -10.72 -4.22
C SER A 569 15.36 -11.17 -5.64
N ILE A 570 16.48 -11.86 -5.84
CA ILE A 570 16.86 -12.39 -7.16
C ILE A 570 15.85 -13.40 -7.70
N THR A 571 15.13 -14.09 -6.84
CA THR A 571 14.10 -15.07 -7.22
C THR A 571 12.78 -14.44 -7.62
N ALA A 572 12.65 -13.10 -7.54
CA ALA A 572 11.41 -12.39 -7.80
C ALA A 572 11.01 -12.36 -9.29
N ASN A 573 11.93 -12.60 -10.22
CA ASN A 573 11.75 -12.42 -11.66
C ASN A 573 11.35 -10.98 -12.04
N PHE A 574 11.91 -9.98 -11.36
CA PHE A 574 11.71 -8.57 -11.72
C PHE A 574 12.23 -8.30 -13.14
N GLY A 575 11.37 -7.67 -13.97
CA GLY A 575 11.64 -7.47 -15.39
C GLY A 575 11.13 -8.59 -16.30
N PHE A 576 10.30 -9.52 -15.77
CA PHE A 576 9.61 -10.55 -16.57
C PHE A 576 8.62 -9.93 -17.57
N SER A 577 7.91 -8.90 -17.17
CA SER A 577 7.09 -8.06 -18.03
C SER A 577 7.42 -6.60 -17.82
N VAL A 578 7.43 -5.81 -18.88
CA VAL A 578 7.69 -4.37 -18.85
C VAL A 578 6.76 -3.66 -19.81
N PHE A 579 6.29 -2.47 -19.44
CA PHE A 579 5.53 -1.60 -20.33
C PHE A 579 5.90 -0.14 -20.06
N VAL A 580 6.34 0.57 -21.09
CA VAL A 580 6.59 2.01 -21.08
C VAL A 580 5.30 2.71 -21.45
N SER A 581 4.88 3.72 -20.69
CA SER A 581 3.70 4.50 -21.05
C SER A 581 3.89 5.17 -22.41
N PRO A 582 2.83 5.32 -23.20
CA PRO A 582 2.86 6.00 -24.49
C PRO A 582 3.54 7.38 -24.44
N THR A 583 3.35 8.11 -23.34
CA THR A 583 3.93 9.45 -23.11
C THR A 583 5.39 9.45 -22.65
N ASN A 584 6.03 8.27 -22.50
CA ASN A 584 7.40 8.07 -22.02
C ASN A 584 7.72 8.60 -20.60
N GLU A 585 6.69 8.87 -19.80
CA GLU A 585 6.81 9.43 -18.44
C GLU A 585 6.78 8.38 -17.33
N SER A 586 6.21 7.21 -17.60
CA SER A 586 6.05 6.12 -16.63
C SER A 586 6.45 4.76 -17.21
N VAL A 587 6.87 3.86 -16.34
CA VAL A 587 7.11 2.46 -16.70
C VAL A 587 6.56 1.55 -15.59
N ILE A 588 5.91 0.46 -16.00
CA ILE A 588 5.41 -0.58 -15.11
C ILE A 588 6.20 -1.87 -15.34
N VAL A 589 6.55 -2.54 -14.25
CA VAL A 589 7.42 -3.74 -14.27
C VAL A 589 6.83 -4.84 -13.40
N GLY A 590 6.64 -6.01 -13.97
CA GLY A 590 6.17 -7.21 -13.27
C GLY A 590 7.30 -8.04 -12.67
N ALA A 591 6.98 -8.68 -11.53
CA ALA A 591 7.82 -9.63 -10.81
C ALA A 591 6.95 -10.81 -10.30
N PRO A 592 6.48 -11.70 -11.21
CA PRO A 592 5.41 -12.66 -10.93
C PRO A 592 5.74 -13.69 -9.84
N ASN A 593 6.99 -14.11 -9.69
CA ASN A 593 7.38 -15.10 -8.67
C ASN A 593 7.13 -14.64 -7.23
N VAL A 594 7.06 -13.34 -7.01
CA VAL A 594 6.74 -12.74 -5.70
C VAL A 594 5.41 -12.01 -5.75
N SER A 595 4.65 -12.15 -6.85
CA SER A 595 3.36 -11.50 -7.07
C SER A 595 3.42 -9.99 -6.82
N ASN A 596 4.40 -9.32 -7.43
CA ASN A 596 4.67 -7.90 -7.27
C ASN A 596 4.69 -7.18 -8.62
N VAL A 597 4.24 -5.94 -8.63
CA VAL A 597 4.32 -5.02 -9.76
C VAL A 597 4.79 -3.67 -9.25
N SER A 598 5.77 -3.09 -9.93
CA SER A 598 6.38 -1.81 -9.55
C SER A 598 6.14 -0.75 -10.63
N VAL A 599 5.79 0.47 -10.23
CA VAL A 599 5.61 1.62 -11.12
C VAL A 599 6.72 2.64 -10.86
N TYR A 600 7.29 3.18 -11.93
CA TYR A 600 8.34 4.20 -11.89
C TYR A 600 7.94 5.38 -12.74
N ASN A 601 8.31 6.58 -12.32
CA ASN A 601 8.11 7.82 -13.07
C ASN A 601 9.46 8.44 -13.46
N TYR A 602 9.47 9.11 -14.61
CA TYR A 602 10.64 9.84 -15.07
C TYR A 602 10.59 11.30 -14.58
N THR A 603 11.64 11.73 -13.89
CA THR A 603 11.74 13.09 -13.30
C THR A 603 12.36 14.12 -14.24
N GLY A 604 12.56 13.77 -15.51
CA GLY A 604 13.32 14.61 -16.45
C GLY A 604 14.82 14.28 -16.48
N SER A 605 15.33 13.62 -15.45
CA SER A 605 16.76 13.23 -15.35
C SER A 605 16.98 11.77 -14.96
N SER A 606 16.08 11.18 -14.20
CA SER A 606 16.18 9.81 -13.70
C SER A 606 14.83 9.12 -13.55
N TRP A 607 14.84 7.79 -13.54
CA TRP A 607 13.68 6.97 -13.22
C TRP A 607 13.63 6.76 -11.71
N VAL A 608 12.50 7.10 -11.11
CA VAL A 608 12.29 7.01 -9.66
C VAL A 608 11.14 6.06 -9.38
N PHE A 609 11.31 5.16 -8.41
CA PHE A 609 10.24 4.28 -7.93
C PHE A 609 9.10 5.14 -7.38
N GLN A 610 7.91 4.93 -7.90
CA GLN A 610 6.69 5.59 -7.43
C GLN A 610 5.98 4.74 -6.39
N THR A 611 5.60 3.51 -6.74
CA THR A 611 4.85 2.61 -5.86
C THR A 611 4.91 1.17 -6.33
N GLY A 612 4.54 0.23 -5.42
CA GLY A 612 4.22 -1.14 -5.75
C GLY A 612 2.70 -1.35 -5.78
N LEU A 613 2.17 -1.95 -6.85
CA LEU A 613 0.76 -2.31 -6.92
C LEU A 613 0.51 -3.56 -6.08
N LYS A 614 -0.38 -3.45 -5.08
CA LYS A 614 -0.66 -4.53 -4.15
C LYS A 614 -1.45 -5.65 -4.83
N ASN A 615 -0.95 -6.88 -4.76
CA ASN A 615 -1.71 -8.05 -5.20
C ASN A 615 -2.91 -8.32 -4.28
N THR A 616 -4.11 -8.22 -4.84
CA THR A 616 -5.38 -8.49 -4.15
C THR A 616 -6.01 -9.80 -4.57
N ILE A 617 -5.45 -10.45 -5.59
CA ILE A 617 -5.97 -11.69 -6.18
C ILE A 617 -5.56 -12.91 -5.32
N GLY A 618 -4.54 -12.76 -4.50
CA GLY A 618 -4.05 -13.78 -3.58
C GLY A 618 -2.64 -14.29 -3.89
N ALA A 619 -2.04 -14.96 -2.93
CA ALA A 619 -0.69 -15.53 -3.07
C ALA A 619 -0.62 -16.58 -4.18
N SER A 620 0.57 -16.78 -4.76
CA SER A 620 0.83 -17.73 -5.84
C SER A 620 -0.10 -17.54 -7.04
N SER A 621 -0.36 -16.28 -7.42
CA SER A 621 -1.23 -15.93 -8.54
C SER A 621 -0.48 -15.65 -9.83
N ASN A 622 0.85 -15.61 -9.82
CA ASN A 622 1.70 -15.05 -10.87
C ASN A 622 1.27 -13.61 -11.26
N PHE A 623 0.83 -12.83 -10.26
CA PHE A 623 0.48 -11.43 -10.42
C PHE A 623 1.67 -10.64 -10.94
N GLY A 624 1.49 -9.93 -12.06
CA GLY A 624 2.56 -9.26 -12.78
C GLY A 624 3.18 -10.07 -13.90
N GLN A 625 2.56 -11.21 -14.32
CA GLN A 625 3.01 -11.94 -15.51
C GLN A 625 2.84 -11.10 -16.77
N SER A 626 1.78 -10.32 -16.87
CA SER A 626 1.55 -9.33 -17.91
C SER A 626 1.13 -8.00 -17.31
N VAL A 627 1.56 -6.89 -17.89
CA VAL A 627 1.27 -5.53 -17.43
C VAL A 627 1.04 -4.59 -18.60
N ALA A 628 0.16 -3.59 -18.43
CA ALA A 628 -0.07 -2.52 -19.39
C ALA A 628 -0.46 -1.22 -18.69
N LEU A 629 -0.21 -0.06 -19.33
CA LEU A 629 -0.57 1.28 -18.85
C LEU A 629 -1.31 2.06 -19.94
N SER A 630 -2.30 2.86 -19.55
CA SER A 630 -2.89 3.91 -20.42
C SER A 630 -1.88 5.02 -20.75
N ALA A 631 -2.17 5.83 -21.76
CA ALA A 631 -1.29 6.95 -22.16
C ALA A 631 -1.12 7.99 -21.05
N SER A 632 -2.20 8.31 -20.34
CA SER A 632 -2.19 9.21 -19.16
C SER A 632 -1.48 8.61 -17.96
N SER A 633 -1.09 7.33 -18.02
CA SER A 633 -0.53 6.56 -16.88
C SER A 633 -1.45 6.56 -15.66
N ASP A 634 -2.76 6.65 -15.87
CA ASP A 634 -3.78 6.67 -14.83
C ASP A 634 -4.54 5.35 -14.71
N ILE A 635 -4.42 4.43 -15.68
CA ILE A 635 -4.96 3.07 -15.62
C ILE A 635 -3.87 2.04 -15.88
N ALA A 636 -3.77 1.06 -14.99
CA ALA A 636 -2.87 -0.08 -15.13
C ALA A 636 -3.65 -1.40 -15.12
N LEU A 637 -3.27 -2.30 -16.00
CA LEU A 637 -3.73 -3.68 -16.02
C LEU A 637 -2.63 -4.60 -15.54
N VAL A 638 -3.00 -5.57 -14.70
CA VAL A 638 -2.07 -6.57 -14.18
C VAL A 638 -2.68 -7.96 -14.28
N GLY A 639 -2.08 -8.82 -15.07
CA GLY A 639 -2.50 -10.20 -15.21
C GLY A 639 -1.99 -11.09 -14.08
N ALA A 640 -2.83 -12.07 -13.69
CA ALA A 640 -2.60 -13.06 -12.65
C ALA A 640 -3.12 -14.44 -13.10
N PRO A 641 -2.46 -15.08 -14.07
CA PRO A 641 -3.02 -16.22 -14.79
C PRO A 641 -3.23 -17.48 -13.96
N ASP A 642 -2.47 -17.72 -12.88
CA ASP A 642 -2.71 -18.86 -12.00
C ASP A 642 -4.02 -18.75 -11.21
N LYS A 643 -4.62 -17.58 -11.17
CA LYS A 643 -5.94 -17.30 -10.62
C LYS A 643 -6.96 -16.96 -11.69
N GLN A 644 -6.61 -17.13 -12.97
CA GLN A 644 -7.45 -16.77 -14.11
C GLN A 644 -8.07 -15.39 -14.00
N SER A 645 -7.23 -14.38 -13.66
CA SER A 645 -7.71 -13.06 -13.29
C SER A 645 -6.86 -11.93 -13.87
N VAL A 646 -7.49 -10.76 -13.99
CA VAL A 646 -6.83 -9.48 -14.29
C VAL A 646 -7.30 -8.45 -13.27
N ALA A 647 -6.36 -7.75 -12.66
CA ALA A 647 -6.64 -6.60 -11.82
C ALA A 647 -6.53 -5.30 -12.62
N VAL A 648 -7.47 -4.39 -12.40
CA VAL A 648 -7.46 -3.04 -12.96
C VAL A 648 -7.15 -2.06 -11.83
N TYR A 649 -6.21 -1.16 -12.06
CA TYR A 649 -5.86 -0.09 -11.14
C TYR A 649 -6.10 1.24 -11.79
N THR A 650 -6.65 2.20 -11.05
CA THR A 650 -6.83 3.58 -11.49
C THR A 650 -5.99 4.51 -10.60
N GLN A 651 -5.23 5.42 -11.21
CA GLN A 651 -4.49 6.43 -10.48
C GLN A 651 -5.37 7.65 -10.23
N MET A 652 -5.57 7.99 -8.96
CA MET A 652 -6.33 9.16 -8.54
C MET A 652 -5.46 10.03 -7.63
N GLY A 653 -5.17 11.26 -8.05
CA GLY A 653 -4.35 12.18 -7.25
C GLY A 653 -2.93 11.66 -6.95
N GLY A 654 -2.34 10.89 -7.84
CA GLY A 654 -1.02 10.30 -7.69
C GLY A 654 -1.00 8.94 -6.99
N ILE A 655 -2.16 8.42 -6.60
CA ILE A 655 -2.32 7.13 -5.88
C ILE A 655 -3.00 6.11 -6.77
N TRP A 656 -2.48 4.89 -6.79
CA TRP A 656 -3.06 3.76 -7.50
C TRP A 656 -4.09 3.05 -6.65
N VAL A 657 -5.33 3.01 -7.12
CA VAL A 657 -6.46 2.34 -6.48
C VAL A 657 -6.91 1.18 -7.34
N ILE A 658 -7.09 0.01 -6.75
CA ILE A 658 -7.60 -1.14 -7.48
C ILE A 658 -9.10 -1.00 -7.71
N ASP A 659 -9.57 -1.34 -8.92
CA ASP A 659 -10.99 -1.58 -9.17
C ASP A 659 -11.45 -2.78 -8.31
N PRO A 660 -12.49 -2.65 -7.50
CA PRO A 660 -12.99 -3.74 -6.67
C PRO A 660 -13.49 -4.94 -7.50
N THR A 661 -13.78 -4.72 -8.79
CA THR A 661 -14.24 -5.77 -9.69
C THR A 661 -13.04 -6.46 -10.34
N VAL A 662 -12.53 -7.51 -9.71
CA VAL A 662 -11.51 -8.36 -10.33
C VAL A 662 -12.14 -9.08 -11.55
N ILE A 663 -11.53 -8.87 -12.71
CA ILE A 663 -11.97 -9.56 -13.93
C ILE A 663 -11.44 -10.98 -13.89
N GLN A 664 -12.35 -11.95 -13.78
CA GLN A 664 -12.00 -13.35 -13.64
C GLN A 664 -12.78 -14.22 -14.64
N MET A 665 -12.09 -15.23 -15.18
CA MET A 665 -12.71 -16.23 -16.06
C MET A 665 -12.18 -17.63 -15.74
N THR A 666 -12.77 -18.28 -14.76
CA THR A 666 -12.34 -19.58 -14.24
C THR A 666 -12.43 -20.73 -15.24
N SER A 667 -13.21 -20.57 -16.33
CA SER A 667 -13.31 -21.54 -17.42
C SER A 667 -12.12 -21.52 -18.38
N VAL A 668 -11.25 -20.49 -18.31
CA VAL A 668 -10.10 -20.30 -19.18
C VAL A 668 -8.82 -20.40 -18.33
N PRO A 669 -8.16 -21.55 -18.31
CA PRO A 669 -6.83 -21.67 -17.70
C PRO A 669 -5.92 -20.61 -18.29
N THR A 670 -5.07 -20.01 -17.46
CA THR A 670 -4.14 -18.94 -17.86
C THR A 670 -4.79 -17.62 -18.35
N PHE A 671 -6.10 -17.38 -18.10
CA PHE A 671 -6.71 -16.07 -18.35
C PHE A 671 -5.95 -14.97 -17.60
N GLY A 672 -5.54 -13.92 -18.32
CA GLY A 672 -4.63 -12.88 -17.79
C GLY A 672 -3.15 -13.13 -18.08
N SER A 673 -2.79 -14.16 -18.90
CA SER A 673 -1.41 -14.36 -19.34
C SER A 673 -0.89 -13.24 -20.25
N ALA A 674 -1.78 -12.59 -20.99
CA ALA A 674 -1.49 -11.40 -21.79
C ALA A 674 -2.58 -10.34 -21.57
N VAL A 675 -2.17 -9.08 -21.48
CA VAL A 675 -3.08 -7.91 -21.39
C VAL A 675 -2.58 -6.79 -22.29
N SER A 676 -3.49 -6.03 -22.89
CA SER A 676 -3.18 -4.81 -23.64
C SER A 676 -4.32 -3.82 -23.46
N ILE A 677 -4.02 -2.55 -23.31
CA ILE A 677 -4.99 -1.47 -23.12
C ILE A 677 -4.89 -0.45 -24.26
N ALA A 678 -6.03 0.06 -24.72
CA ALA A 678 -6.08 1.22 -25.59
C ALA A 678 -5.47 2.44 -24.85
N HIS A 679 -4.72 3.28 -25.54
CA HIS A 679 -4.04 4.42 -24.91
C HIS A 679 -5.01 5.40 -24.26
N ASN A 680 -6.20 5.56 -24.83
CA ASN A 680 -7.30 6.37 -24.27
C ASN A 680 -8.08 5.65 -23.15
N ALA A 681 -7.66 4.45 -22.74
CA ALA A 681 -8.29 3.62 -21.73
C ALA A 681 -9.75 3.25 -21.99
N SER A 682 -10.26 3.42 -23.21
CA SER A 682 -11.65 3.09 -23.56
C SER A 682 -11.95 1.60 -23.58
N SER A 683 -10.93 0.77 -23.78
CA SER A 683 -11.04 -0.67 -23.85
C SER A 683 -9.72 -1.39 -23.61
N PHE A 684 -9.78 -2.67 -23.34
CA PHE A 684 -8.60 -3.52 -23.24
C PHE A 684 -8.87 -4.97 -23.66
N LEU A 685 -7.82 -5.67 -24.02
CA LEU A 685 -7.81 -7.08 -24.34
C LEU A 685 -7.20 -7.92 -23.23
N VAL A 686 -7.75 -9.11 -23.04
CA VAL A 686 -7.20 -10.14 -22.16
C VAL A 686 -7.08 -11.45 -22.91
N GLY A 687 -5.89 -12.06 -22.83
CA GLY A 687 -5.59 -13.37 -23.40
C GLY A 687 -5.47 -14.46 -22.35
N GLY A 688 -5.62 -15.71 -22.80
CA GLY A 688 -5.41 -16.91 -22.00
C GLY A 688 -5.11 -18.11 -22.89
N TYR A 689 -3.85 -18.45 -23.11
CA TYR A 689 -3.41 -19.48 -24.07
C TYR A 689 -3.63 -20.93 -23.64
N GLY A 690 -3.90 -21.18 -22.34
CA GLY A 690 -3.90 -22.53 -21.74
C GLY A 690 -5.25 -23.26 -21.72
N GLY A 691 -6.24 -22.89 -22.53
CA GLY A 691 -7.54 -23.54 -22.57
C GLY A 691 -7.53 -24.91 -23.23
N ASN A 692 -8.54 -25.75 -22.98
CA ASN A 692 -8.87 -27.10 -23.51
C ASN A 692 -8.02 -27.55 -24.71
N LYS A 693 -6.98 -28.36 -24.48
CA LYS A 693 -5.99 -28.76 -25.47
C LYS A 693 -5.34 -27.57 -26.19
N SER A 694 -5.23 -26.42 -25.48
CA SER A 694 -4.53 -25.23 -25.92
C SER A 694 -5.22 -24.44 -27.06
N ALA A 695 -6.51 -24.53 -27.23
CA ALA A 695 -7.22 -23.68 -28.20
C ALA A 695 -7.08 -22.19 -27.87
N GLY A 696 -6.95 -21.86 -26.56
CA GLY A 696 -6.74 -20.49 -26.10
C GLY A 696 -8.04 -19.66 -26.05
N TYR A 697 -7.86 -18.35 -25.69
CA TYR A 697 -8.95 -17.42 -25.48
C TYR A 697 -8.47 -15.97 -25.61
N ALA A 698 -9.34 -15.11 -26.17
CA ALA A 698 -9.15 -13.66 -26.11
C ALA A 698 -10.50 -12.95 -25.96
N ALA A 699 -10.53 -11.90 -25.14
CA ALA A 699 -11.72 -11.11 -24.91
C ALA A 699 -11.42 -9.62 -24.88
N LEU A 700 -12.36 -8.84 -25.41
CA LEU A 700 -12.37 -7.39 -25.37
C LEU A 700 -13.29 -6.92 -24.25
N TYR A 701 -12.78 -6.04 -23.42
CA TYR A 701 -13.50 -5.31 -22.38
C TYR A 701 -13.58 -3.84 -22.76
N ALA A 702 -14.73 -3.20 -22.53
CA ALA A 702 -14.93 -1.78 -22.77
C ALA A 702 -15.28 -1.05 -21.48
N HIS A 703 -14.84 0.21 -21.38
CA HIS A 703 -15.19 1.12 -20.30
C HIS A 703 -16.72 1.36 -20.31
N THR A 704 -17.35 1.36 -19.14
CA THR A 704 -18.81 1.56 -18.96
C THR A 704 -19.21 3.01 -18.96
#